data_fba3a19171e9be00b18d0fcb510dc8b4
#
_entry.id   fba3a19171e9be00b18d0fcb510dc8b4
#
_cell.length_a   1.000
_cell.length_b   1.000
_cell.length_c   1.000
_cell.angle_alpha   90.00
_cell.angle_beta   90.00
_cell.angle_gamma   90.00
#
_symmetry.space_group_name_H-M   'P 1'
#
loop_
_entity.id
_entity.type
_entity.pdbx_description
1 polymer ?
#
loop_
_entity_poly.entity_id
_entity_poly.type
_entity_poly.pdbx_seq_one_letter_code
_entity_poly.pdbx_strand_id
1 'polypeptide(L)'
;VFHATEQLRPMAQQLIATRSAAAYAGVQAYARGHSGEAAAAAWLSLGHAYMLDRRYNEAYSAFQQAKTIGKALDDYADYLGAQAALQAKRGADAYALLDRFAERHPASIFVANAPVLLANAYIQQNNPQGALAELQTLENSPVGGHSDFRYILARAYQLAGDTGHAAPIYRSIYTRFPTSSEAGQARGQLDAMGVPLTASERKAHADFLFNAKRYNDAGQEYHEIARADSSLSQTDRDALAIYAAVCDYKLKRISRRDVERLPDTGNDDTAAVKLYLLAEISRSENDQQAHSTILDQLIKRFPTSRWLEEALYSGGNMFLIKRDYEQAIYHYNLLVQMFPRSTYAPSAHWRCAWLNYRLRRYGEAARLMDEQIVRYSAGIEAPTALYWRARIFEDEEHNPGQAANYYRALVSNYVNYYYADLSRKRLAVLGKTPSVPDSPVLASVQQREIPSLTDDLPEEEPHLIKARLLANAALNEYIAPEIQAAPDSTEWGALAEARIYASYGETTRALQSLKRSKISFFALSMDQVPDLYWQLLFPRPYWSELVTNAEKNGLDPFLVASLIRQESEFNAGAVSRAHAYGLMQLLPSVGKSLAHKQHMRGFNTAQLLSPSINLQLGTLNLSQVLARYGGQAEYALAAYNAGDVPVRQWMAVGDYKDIAEFVESIPYTETREYVQAILRNRIFYQSLYGKKR
;
A
#
# COMPACT_ATOMS: atom_id res chain seq x y z
N VAL A 1 26.34 4.50 -14.68
CA VAL A 1 26.87 4.51 -16.06
C VAL A 1 25.73 4.30 -17.03
N PHE A 2 25.62 5.17 -18.06
CA PHE A 2 24.61 5.02 -19.11
C PHE A 2 25.03 3.89 -20.09
N HIS A 3 24.11 2.98 -20.37
CA HIS A 3 24.30 1.89 -21.33
C HIS A 3 23.41 2.11 -22.56
N ALA A 4 24.04 2.28 -23.72
CA ALA A 4 23.33 2.33 -24.99
C ALA A 4 22.82 0.92 -25.36
N THR A 5 21.57 0.82 -25.83
CA THR A 5 20.93 -0.41 -26.29
C THR A 5 20.20 -0.16 -27.60
N GLU A 6 19.82 -1.22 -28.31
CA GLU A 6 18.97 -1.12 -29.49
C GLU A 6 17.50 -0.81 -29.12
N GLN A 7 17.13 -1.06 -27.89
CA GLN A 7 15.78 -0.82 -27.36
C GLN A 7 15.71 0.52 -26.64
N LEU A 8 14.67 1.30 -26.90
CA LEU A 8 14.46 2.60 -26.26
C LEU A 8 14.25 2.49 -24.74
N ARG A 9 13.41 1.53 -24.30
CA ARG A 9 12.97 1.49 -22.90
C ARG A 9 14.10 1.48 -21.87
N PRO A 10 15.14 0.62 -21.96
CA PRO A 10 16.24 0.66 -20.97
C PRO A 10 16.96 2.01 -20.95
N MET A 11 17.12 2.63 -22.12
CA MET A 11 17.75 3.96 -22.24
C MET A 11 16.86 5.05 -21.64
N ALA A 12 15.56 5.01 -21.92
CA ALA A 12 14.58 5.94 -21.36
C ALA A 12 14.49 5.82 -19.84
N GLN A 13 14.50 4.61 -19.29
CA GLN A 13 14.54 4.39 -17.84
C GLN A 13 15.81 4.95 -17.20
N GLN A 14 16.99 4.72 -17.81
CA GLN A 14 18.24 5.32 -17.34
C GLN A 14 18.19 6.84 -17.39
N LEU A 15 17.59 7.41 -18.47
CA LEU A 15 17.40 8.85 -18.58
C LEU A 15 16.54 9.39 -17.42
N ILE A 16 15.38 8.81 -17.18
CA ILE A 16 14.49 9.26 -16.09
C ILE A 16 15.16 9.09 -14.70
N ALA A 17 15.92 8.01 -14.50
CA ALA A 17 16.55 7.73 -13.22
C ALA A 17 17.76 8.63 -12.92
N THR A 18 18.61 8.89 -13.93
CA THR A 18 19.90 9.55 -13.71
C THR A 18 19.95 10.99 -14.21
N ARG A 19 19.21 11.30 -15.28
CA ARG A 19 19.22 12.59 -15.98
C ARG A 19 20.63 13.11 -16.30
N SER A 20 21.57 12.17 -16.49
CA SER A 20 22.96 12.50 -16.83
C SER A 20 23.10 12.99 -18.28
N ALA A 21 24.16 13.77 -18.55
CA ALA A 21 24.44 14.24 -19.91
C ALA A 21 24.57 13.09 -20.93
N ALA A 22 25.19 11.97 -20.51
CA ALA A 22 25.31 10.78 -21.35
C ALA A 22 23.95 10.13 -21.65
N ALA A 23 23.03 10.11 -20.65
CA ALA A 23 21.68 9.55 -20.85
C ALA A 23 20.86 10.42 -21.80
N TYR A 24 20.90 11.75 -21.66
CA TYR A 24 20.27 12.66 -22.63
C TYR A 24 20.83 12.46 -24.04
N ALA A 25 22.16 12.44 -24.20
CA ALA A 25 22.80 12.24 -25.50
C ALA A 25 22.43 10.89 -26.13
N GLY A 26 22.35 9.83 -25.33
CA GLY A 26 21.99 8.50 -25.80
C GLY A 26 20.57 8.44 -26.33
N VAL A 27 19.56 8.94 -25.59
CA VAL A 27 18.18 8.97 -26.07
C VAL A 27 17.99 9.94 -27.23
N GLN A 28 18.74 11.06 -27.29
CA GLN A 28 18.74 11.95 -28.45
C GLN A 28 19.31 11.26 -29.71
N ALA A 29 20.38 10.48 -29.57
CA ALA A 29 20.94 9.72 -30.67
C ALA A 29 19.95 8.68 -31.19
N TYR A 30 19.26 7.99 -30.29
CA TYR A 30 18.18 7.07 -30.64
C TYR A 30 17.07 7.80 -31.42
N ALA A 31 16.57 8.92 -30.90
CA ALA A 31 15.50 9.70 -31.54
C ALA A 31 15.85 10.17 -32.97
N ARG A 32 17.12 10.53 -33.19
CA ARG A 32 17.60 10.97 -34.52
C ARG A 32 17.92 9.82 -35.45
N GLY A 33 18.25 8.65 -34.94
CA GLY A 33 18.55 7.44 -35.70
C GLY A 33 17.34 6.62 -36.13
N HIS A 34 16.16 6.95 -35.61
CA HIS A 34 14.89 6.25 -35.87
C HIS A 34 13.88 7.20 -36.50
N SER A 35 12.75 6.65 -36.96
CA SER A 35 11.64 7.39 -37.54
C SER A 35 10.30 6.91 -37.01
N GLY A 36 9.21 7.62 -37.29
CA GLY A 36 7.85 7.26 -36.89
C GLY A 36 7.67 7.21 -35.37
N GLU A 37 6.83 6.30 -34.90
CA GLU A 37 6.42 6.25 -33.50
C GLU A 37 7.58 5.95 -32.53
N ALA A 38 8.59 5.20 -32.98
CA ALA A 38 9.77 4.93 -32.14
C ALA A 38 10.57 6.22 -31.82
N ALA A 39 10.78 7.06 -32.84
CA ALA A 39 11.43 8.36 -32.65
C ALA A 39 10.56 9.31 -31.86
N ALA A 40 9.24 9.34 -32.08
CA ALA A 40 8.30 10.16 -31.34
C ALA A 40 8.29 9.78 -29.84
N ALA A 41 8.27 8.50 -29.52
CA ALA A 41 8.37 8.00 -28.14
C ALA A 41 9.69 8.44 -27.45
N ALA A 42 10.82 8.43 -28.20
CA ALA A 42 12.10 8.90 -27.65
C ALA A 42 12.08 10.41 -27.38
N TRP A 43 11.49 11.22 -28.23
CA TRP A 43 11.32 12.65 -28.01
C TRP A 43 10.37 12.95 -26.85
N LEU A 44 9.30 12.15 -26.67
CA LEU A 44 8.44 12.26 -25.48
C LEU A 44 9.21 11.95 -24.17
N SER A 45 10.04 10.89 -24.21
CA SER A 45 10.91 10.56 -23.07
C SER A 45 11.87 11.70 -22.72
N LEU A 46 12.49 12.33 -23.72
CA LEU A 46 13.34 13.51 -23.55
C LEU A 46 12.57 14.69 -22.96
N GLY A 47 11.39 14.99 -23.51
CA GLY A 47 10.52 16.05 -23.02
C GLY A 47 10.16 15.84 -21.55
N HIS A 48 9.78 14.63 -21.19
CA HIS A 48 9.47 14.27 -19.79
C HIS A 48 10.70 14.44 -18.87
N ALA A 49 11.89 13.98 -19.29
CA ALA A 49 13.12 14.17 -18.51
C ALA A 49 13.47 15.65 -18.34
N TYR A 50 13.30 16.48 -19.36
CA TYR A 50 13.49 17.92 -19.28
C TYR A 50 12.47 18.58 -18.33
N MET A 51 11.20 18.11 -18.31
CA MET A 51 10.20 18.59 -17.32
C MET A 51 10.67 18.34 -15.88
N LEU A 52 11.18 17.13 -15.61
CA LEU A 52 11.72 16.77 -14.29
C LEU A 52 12.91 17.64 -13.87
N ASP A 53 13.76 18.05 -14.81
CA ASP A 53 14.89 18.94 -14.60
C ASP A 53 14.51 20.44 -14.65
N ARG A 54 13.22 20.77 -14.79
CA ARG A 54 12.70 22.13 -14.93
C ARG A 54 13.26 22.88 -16.13
N ARG A 55 13.70 22.18 -17.15
CA ARG A 55 14.17 22.69 -18.43
C ARG A 55 13.03 22.82 -19.41
N TYR A 56 12.08 23.68 -19.09
CA TYR A 56 10.76 23.74 -19.74
C TYR A 56 10.80 24.11 -21.22
N ASN A 57 11.72 24.95 -21.66
CA ASN A 57 11.85 25.30 -23.08
C ASN A 57 12.35 24.11 -23.89
N GLU A 58 13.32 23.35 -23.36
CA GLU A 58 13.81 22.15 -24.02
C GLU A 58 12.73 21.04 -24.02
N ALA A 59 11.97 20.95 -22.91
CA ALA A 59 10.83 20.04 -22.85
C ALA A 59 9.79 20.35 -23.95
N TYR A 60 9.39 21.62 -24.05
CA TYR A 60 8.49 22.08 -25.10
C TYR A 60 9.02 21.72 -26.51
N SER A 61 10.29 22.03 -26.78
CA SER A 61 10.91 21.71 -28.08
C SER A 61 10.92 20.21 -28.36
N ALA A 62 11.20 19.37 -27.35
CA ALA A 62 11.19 17.92 -27.50
C ALA A 62 9.77 17.39 -27.82
N PHE A 63 8.74 17.89 -27.14
CA PHE A 63 7.34 17.53 -27.42
C PHE A 63 6.92 17.98 -28.83
N GLN A 64 7.37 19.15 -29.31
CA GLN A 64 7.12 19.57 -30.69
C GLN A 64 7.79 18.63 -31.70
N GLN A 65 9.01 18.14 -31.43
CA GLN A 65 9.64 17.14 -32.28
C GLN A 65 8.82 15.83 -32.30
N ALA A 66 8.35 15.36 -31.15
CA ALA A 66 7.49 14.17 -31.09
C ALA A 66 6.25 14.32 -31.97
N LYS A 67 5.55 15.44 -31.89
CA LYS A 67 4.36 15.76 -32.70
C LYS A 67 4.61 15.76 -34.20
N THR A 68 5.77 16.24 -34.67
CA THR A 68 6.08 16.30 -36.09
C THR A 68 6.43 14.97 -36.72
N ILE A 69 6.83 13.99 -35.89
CA ILE A 69 7.40 12.71 -36.35
C ILE A 69 6.40 11.56 -36.24
N GLY A 70 5.68 11.46 -35.12
CA GLY A 70 4.69 10.41 -34.87
C GLY A 70 3.26 10.95 -34.90
N LYS A 71 2.27 10.05 -34.86
CA LYS A 71 0.84 10.41 -34.80
C LYS A 71 0.08 9.72 -33.67
N ALA A 72 0.49 8.52 -33.29
CA ALA A 72 -0.19 7.75 -32.26
C ALA A 72 -0.18 8.44 -30.88
N LEU A 73 0.81 9.31 -30.62
CA LEU A 73 0.99 10.04 -29.37
C LEU A 73 0.87 11.56 -29.56
N ASP A 74 0.17 12.03 -30.58
CA ASP A 74 -0.02 13.46 -30.85
C ASP A 74 -0.73 14.17 -29.70
N ASP A 75 -1.71 13.53 -29.09
CA ASP A 75 -2.42 14.04 -27.91
C ASP A 75 -1.49 14.22 -26.71
N TYR A 76 -0.54 13.32 -26.52
CA TYR A 76 0.51 13.45 -25.50
C TYR A 76 1.45 14.61 -25.80
N ALA A 77 1.88 14.74 -27.06
CA ALA A 77 2.76 15.80 -27.48
C ALA A 77 2.10 17.19 -27.30
N ASP A 78 0.81 17.31 -27.63
CA ASP A 78 0.04 18.53 -27.42
C ASP A 78 -0.17 18.83 -25.93
N TYR A 79 -0.63 17.87 -25.17
CA TYR A 79 -0.95 18.07 -23.76
C TYR A 79 0.29 18.34 -22.90
N LEU A 80 1.32 17.50 -23.00
CA LEU A 80 2.58 17.66 -22.26
C LEU A 80 3.38 18.84 -22.78
N GLY A 81 3.31 19.13 -24.06
CA GLY A 81 3.87 20.33 -24.67
C GLY A 81 3.24 21.60 -24.12
N ALA A 82 1.92 21.62 -23.95
CA ALA A 82 1.22 22.72 -23.31
C ALA A 82 1.60 22.90 -21.85
N GLN A 83 1.74 21.80 -21.08
CA GLN A 83 2.25 21.87 -19.71
C GLN A 83 3.66 22.51 -19.66
N ALA A 84 4.56 22.07 -20.56
CA ALA A 84 5.91 22.64 -20.64
C ALA A 84 5.88 24.14 -21.01
N ALA A 85 5.05 24.54 -21.98
CA ALA A 85 4.87 25.93 -22.36
C ALA A 85 4.34 26.79 -21.20
N LEU A 86 3.35 26.30 -20.44
CA LEU A 86 2.82 27.00 -19.25
C LEU A 86 3.90 27.18 -18.18
N GLN A 87 4.71 26.15 -17.91
CA GLN A 87 5.81 26.27 -16.95
C GLN A 87 6.89 27.24 -17.43
N ALA A 88 7.11 27.32 -18.75
CA ALA A 88 8.02 28.29 -19.38
C ALA A 88 7.42 29.71 -19.50
N LYS A 89 6.20 29.97 -18.99
CA LYS A 89 5.47 31.25 -19.13
C LYS A 89 5.13 31.61 -20.58
N ARG A 90 4.89 30.62 -21.42
CA ARG A 90 4.56 30.74 -22.85
C ARG A 90 3.07 30.45 -23.09
N GLY A 91 2.18 31.24 -22.48
CA GLY A 91 0.73 31.03 -22.51
C GLY A 91 0.13 30.95 -23.91
N ALA A 92 0.65 31.72 -24.87
CA ALA A 92 0.16 31.70 -26.27
C ALA A 92 0.48 30.38 -26.97
N ASP A 93 1.66 29.80 -26.72
CA ASP A 93 2.04 28.51 -27.28
C ASP A 93 1.21 27.38 -26.65
N ALA A 94 0.95 27.44 -25.36
CA ALA A 94 0.08 26.49 -24.68
C ALA A 94 -1.36 26.58 -25.24
N TYR A 95 -1.88 27.77 -25.44
CA TYR A 95 -3.19 27.97 -26.07
C TYR A 95 -3.26 27.30 -27.45
N ALA A 96 -2.27 27.54 -28.30
CA ALA A 96 -2.25 26.97 -29.64
C ALA A 96 -2.24 25.43 -29.66
N LEU A 97 -1.67 24.80 -28.63
CA LEU A 97 -1.68 23.33 -28.47
C LEU A 97 -3.00 22.80 -27.92
N LEU A 98 -3.73 23.59 -27.15
CA LEU A 98 -4.94 23.17 -26.43
C LEU A 98 -6.24 23.60 -27.12
N ASP A 99 -6.17 24.60 -28.03
CA ASP A 99 -7.35 25.06 -28.77
C ASP A 99 -8.03 23.90 -29.48
N ARG A 100 -9.33 23.72 -29.18
CA ARG A 100 -10.16 22.61 -29.67
C ARG A 100 -9.51 21.22 -29.48
N PHE A 101 -8.84 21.01 -28.33
CA PHE A 101 -8.15 19.75 -28.05
C PHE A 101 -9.08 18.54 -28.15
N ALA A 102 -10.27 18.62 -27.56
CA ALA A 102 -11.24 17.52 -27.57
C ALA A 102 -11.76 17.18 -29.00
N GLU A 103 -11.83 18.16 -29.89
CA GLU A 103 -12.21 17.92 -31.29
C GLU A 103 -11.10 17.22 -32.07
N ARG A 104 -9.85 17.59 -31.81
CA ARG A 104 -8.68 17.00 -32.47
C ARG A 104 -8.30 15.60 -31.91
N HIS A 105 -8.56 15.39 -30.63
CA HIS A 105 -8.16 14.20 -29.89
C HIS A 105 -9.33 13.63 -29.04
N PRO A 106 -10.47 13.28 -29.65
CA PRO A 106 -11.69 12.91 -28.91
C PRO A 106 -11.53 11.65 -28.04
N ALA A 107 -10.60 10.74 -28.40
CA ALA A 107 -10.31 9.52 -27.63
C ALA A 107 -9.17 9.70 -26.62
N SER A 108 -8.63 10.91 -26.45
CA SER A 108 -7.53 11.12 -25.51
C SER A 108 -7.98 11.05 -24.05
N ILE A 109 -7.16 10.45 -23.20
CA ILE A 109 -7.39 10.46 -21.74
C ILE A 109 -7.34 11.87 -21.14
N PHE A 110 -6.83 12.84 -21.87
CA PHE A 110 -6.69 14.24 -21.41
C PHE A 110 -7.88 15.13 -21.74
N VAL A 111 -8.89 14.65 -22.46
CA VAL A 111 -10.06 15.47 -22.87
C VAL A 111 -10.70 16.18 -21.68
N ALA A 112 -10.84 15.51 -20.53
CA ALA A 112 -11.43 16.09 -19.34
C ALA A 112 -10.53 17.15 -18.67
N ASN A 113 -9.20 17.01 -18.77
CA ASN A 113 -8.23 17.88 -18.08
C ASN A 113 -7.68 19.01 -18.98
N ALA A 114 -7.74 18.86 -20.29
CA ALA A 114 -7.23 19.87 -21.23
C ALA A 114 -7.82 21.29 -21.02
N PRO A 115 -9.12 21.46 -20.72
CA PRO A 115 -9.69 22.79 -20.43
C PRO A 115 -9.07 23.47 -19.21
N VAL A 116 -8.57 22.72 -18.23
CA VAL A 116 -7.89 23.30 -17.05
C VAL A 116 -6.57 23.96 -17.46
N LEU A 117 -5.81 23.28 -18.32
CA LEU A 117 -4.57 23.85 -18.87
C LEU A 117 -4.86 25.02 -19.82
N LEU A 118 -5.93 24.91 -20.63
CA LEU A 118 -6.37 25.98 -21.51
C LEU A 118 -6.77 27.23 -20.71
N ALA A 119 -7.49 27.07 -19.61
CA ALA A 119 -7.82 28.18 -18.70
C ALA A 119 -6.55 28.81 -18.11
N ASN A 120 -5.53 28.02 -17.75
CA ASN A 120 -4.25 28.56 -17.31
C ASN A 120 -3.52 29.31 -18.43
N ALA A 121 -3.63 28.87 -19.68
CA ALA A 121 -3.09 29.59 -20.83
C ALA A 121 -3.79 30.97 -21.02
N TYR A 122 -5.09 31.02 -20.86
CA TYR A 122 -5.83 32.28 -20.84
C TYR A 122 -5.38 33.23 -19.71
N ILE A 123 -5.18 32.68 -18.51
CA ILE A 123 -4.66 33.45 -17.35
C ILE A 123 -3.30 34.08 -17.69
N GLN A 124 -2.37 33.29 -18.27
CA GLN A 124 -1.05 33.81 -18.65
C GLN A 124 -1.09 34.88 -19.76
N GLN A 125 -2.14 34.88 -20.57
CA GLN A 125 -2.41 35.90 -21.57
C GLN A 125 -3.22 37.08 -21.04
N ASN A 126 -3.42 37.18 -19.72
CA ASN A 126 -4.21 38.19 -19.04
C ASN A 126 -5.67 38.23 -19.51
N ASN A 127 -6.24 37.06 -19.83
CA ASN A 127 -7.63 36.87 -20.21
C ASN A 127 -8.42 36.05 -19.21
N PRO A 128 -8.74 36.59 -18.02
CA PRO A 128 -9.46 35.82 -17.00
C PRO A 128 -10.88 35.43 -17.41
N GLN A 129 -11.53 36.25 -18.28
CA GLN A 129 -12.88 35.93 -18.77
C GLN A 129 -12.90 34.68 -19.65
N GLY A 130 -11.89 34.50 -20.54
CA GLY A 130 -11.73 33.29 -21.31
C GLY A 130 -11.51 32.07 -20.40
N ALA A 131 -10.69 32.21 -19.35
CA ALA A 131 -10.49 31.16 -18.39
C ALA A 131 -11.78 30.76 -17.63
N LEU A 132 -12.58 31.76 -17.20
CA LEU A 132 -13.85 31.49 -16.53
C LEU A 132 -14.86 30.78 -17.46
N ALA A 133 -14.94 31.21 -18.74
CA ALA A 133 -15.85 30.59 -19.70
C ALA A 133 -15.55 29.08 -19.89
N GLU A 134 -14.28 28.71 -19.94
CA GLU A 134 -13.86 27.30 -20.03
C GLU A 134 -14.22 26.51 -18.78
N LEU A 135 -13.96 27.06 -17.60
CA LEU A 135 -14.07 26.33 -16.35
C LEU A 135 -15.50 26.22 -15.81
N GLN A 136 -16.33 27.24 -16.03
CA GLN A 136 -17.72 27.26 -15.50
C GLN A 136 -18.56 26.09 -16.03
N THR A 137 -18.32 25.65 -17.26
CA THR A 137 -19.01 24.49 -17.84
C THR A 137 -18.67 23.17 -17.17
N LEU A 138 -17.53 23.10 -16.49
CA LEU A 138 -16.97 21.90 -15.89
C LEU A 138 -17.05 21.86 -14.36
N GLU A 139 -17.54 22.94 -13.73
CA GLU A 139 -17.54 23.06 -12.26
C GLU A 139 -18.29 21.90 -11.56
N ASN A 140 -19.37 21.42 -12.19
CA ASN A 140 -20.18 20.29 -11.69
C ASN A 140 -19.75 18.92 -12.24
N SER A 141 -18.67 18.87 -12.99
CA SER A 141 -18.10 17.62 -13.49
C SER A 141 -17.15 16.98 -12.45
N PRO A 142 -16.76 15.71 -12.61
CA PRO A 142 -15.75 15.10 -11.74
C PRO A 142 -14.44 15.89 -11.64
N VAL A 143 -13.99 16.53 -12.75
CA VAL A 143 -12.79 17.38 -12.79
C VAL A 143 -12.96 18.63 -11.91
N GLY A 144 -14.14 19.20 -11.84
CA GLY A 144 -14.45 20.35 -10.95
C GLY A 144 -14.22 20.06 -9.46
N GLY A 145 -14.15 18.79 -9.09
CA GLY A 145 -13.78 18.32 -7.76
C GLY A 145 -12.28 18.35 -7.45
N HIS A 146 -11.40 18.50 -8.45
CA HIS A 146 -9.95 18.42 -8.28
C HIS A 146 -9.33 19.73 -7.77
N SER A 147 -8.23 19.63 -7.01
CA SER A 147 -7.56 20.79 -6.41
C SER A 147 -6.94 21.71 -7.45
N ASP A 148 -6.36 21.19 -8.50
CA ASP A 148 -5.77 21.95 -9.61
C ASP A 148 -6.83 22.74 -10.39
N PHE A 149 -7.97 22.13 -10.72
CA PHE A 149 -9.12 22.84 -11.32
C PHE A 149 -9.56 24.00 -10.43
N ARG A 150 -9.82 23.74 -9.15
CA ARG A 150 -10.26 24.74 -8.18
C ARG A 150 -9.26 25.89 -8.04
N TYR A 151 -7.96 25.56 -8.06
CA TYR A 151 -6.93 26.57 -7.98
C TYR A 151 -6.94 27.51 -9.20
N ILE A 152 -7.04 26.96 -10.40
CA ILE A 152 -7.10 27.77 -11.63
C ILE A 152 -8.39 28.60 -11.68
N LEU A 153 -9.52 28.04 -11.25
CA LEU A 153 -10.79 28.75 -11.14
C LEU A 153 -10.69 29.95 -10.16
N ALA A 154 -10.11 29.73 -8.98
CA ALA A 154 -9.89 30.81 -8.01
C ALA A 154 -8.94 31.87 -8.55
N ARG A 155 -7.90 31.48 -9.28
CA ARG A 155 -6.98 32.42 -9.94
C ARG A 155 -7.69 33.26 -11.01
N ALA A 156 -8.58 32.65 -11.80
CA ALA A 156 -9.36 33.37 -12.81
C ALA A 156 -10.28 34.40 -12.17
N TYR A 157 -11.02 34.04 -11.11
CA TYR A 157 -11.84 35.00 -10.35
C TYR A 157 -11.00 36.12 -9.74
N GLN A 158 -9.87 35.80 -9.12
CA GLN A 158 -8.98 36.80 -8.51
C GLN A 158 -8.47 37.80 -9.55
N LEU A 159 -8.06 37.37 -10.73
CA LEU A 159 -7.57 38.21 -11.80
C LEU A 159 -8.70 39.02 -12.48
N ALA A 160 -9.93 38.50 -12.44
CA ALA A 160 -11.12 39.24 -12.85
C ALA A 160 -11.57 40.31 -11.82
N GLY A 161 -10.87 40.41 -10.67
CA GLY A 161 -11.22 41.32 -9.58
C GLY A 161 -12.30 40.79 -8.64
N ASP A 162 -12.79 39.59 -8.85
CA ASP A 162 -13.83 38.95 -8.04
C ASP A 162 -13.24 38.17 -6.87
N THR A 163 -12.79 38.92 -5.86
CA THR A 163 -12.24 38.33 -4.63
C THR A 163 -13.30 37.62 -3.80
N GLY A 164 -14.58 37.95 -3.97
CA GLY A 164 -15.71 37.35 -3.29
C GLY A 164 -15.88 35.86 -3.65
N HIS A 165 -15.63 35.46 -4.89
CA HIS A 165 -15.62 34.05 -5.33
C HIS A 165 -14.25 33.42 -5.15
N ALA A 166 -13.15 34.13 -5.36
CA ALA A 166 -11.80 33.58 -5.26
C ALA A 166 -11.46 33.10 -3.84
N ALA A 167 -11.71 33.91 -2.81
CA ALA A 167 -11.31 33.62 -1.45
C ALA A 167 -11.95 32.32 -0.86
N PRO A 168 -13.28 32.08 -0.99
CA PRO A 168 -13.90 30.84 -0.54
C PRO A 168 -13.32 29.59 -1.22
N ILE A 169 -12.99 29.70 -2.52
CA ILE A 169 -12.42 28.57 -3.25
C ILE A 169 -11.01 28.25 -2.72
N TYR A 170 -10.14 29.27 -2.52
CA TYR A 170 -8.82 29.07 -1.94
C TYR A 170 -8.89 28.47 -0.52
N ARG A 171 -9.82 28.93 0.33
CA ARG A 171 -10.07 28.36 1.67
C ARG A 171 -10.47 26.89 1.57
N SER A 172 -11.36 26.57 0.63
CA SER A 172 -11.78 25.19 0.35
C SER A 172 -10.62 24.30 -0.09
N ILE A 173 -9.71 24.80 -0.93
CA ILE A 173 -8.52 24.04 -1.33
C ILE A 173 -7.64 23.75 -0.12
N TYR A 174 -7.34 24.74 0.68
CA TYR A 174 -6.50 24.59 1.86
C TYR A 174 -7.06 23.58 2.89
N THR A 175 -8.37 23.61 3.11
CA THR A 175 -9.02 22.78 4.13
C THR A 175 -9.38 21.36 3.64
N ARG A 176 -9.71 21.19 2.36
CA ARG A 176 -10.16 19.91 1.82
C ARG A 176 -9.08 19.09 1.11
N PHE A 177 -8.03 19.76 0.61
CA PHE A 177 -6.93 19.12 -0.13
C PHE A 177 -5.56 19.43 0.50
N PRO A 178 -5.39 19.29 1.82
CA PRO A 178 -4.21 19.78 2.53
C PRO A 178 -2.90 19.09 2.13
N THR A 179 -2.95 17.94 1.45
CA THR A 179 -1.78 17.24 0.91
C THR A 179 -1.45 17.60 -0.53
N SER A 180 -2.28 18.42 -1.18
CA SER A 180 -2.04 18.86 -2.56
C SER A 180 -1.02 19.99 -2.62
N SER A 181 -0.35 20.14 -3.76
CA SER A 181 0.56 21.27 -4.03
C SER A 181 -0.19 22.62 -4.03
N GLU A 182 -1.46 22.59 -4.39
CA GLU A 182 -2.33 23.76 -4.47
C GLU A 182 -2.69 24.32 -3.09
N ALA A 183 -2.67 23.50 -2.03
CA ALA A 183 -3.00 23.98 -0.68
C ALA A 183 -2.04 25.08 -0.19
N GLY A 184 -0.73 24.87 -0.35
CA GLY A 184 0.27 25.88 -0.01
C GLY A 184 0.18 27.13 -0.89
N GLN A 185 -0.10 26.96 -2.19
CA GLN A 185 -0.29 28.06 -3.12
C GLN A 185 -1.56 28.87 -2.77
N ALA A 186 -2.68 28.19 -2.44
CA ALA A 186 -3.92 28.83 -2.03
C ALA A 186 -3.73 29.68 -0.77
N ARG A 187 -2.99 29.19 0.23
CA ARG A 187 -2.61 29.98 1.41
C ARG A 187 -1.86 31.26 1.01
N GLY A 188 -0.85 31.15 0.15
CA GLY A 188 -0.09 32.31 -0.34
C GLY A 188 -0.97 33.32 -1.08
N GLN A 189 -1.97 32.89 -1.84
CA GLN A 189 -2.92 33.79 -2.51
C GLN A 189 -3.86 34.49 -1.52
N LEU A 190 -4.37 33.79 -0.50
CA LEU A 190 -5.18 34.37 0.56
C LEU A 190 -4.41 35.44 1.33
N ASP A 191 -3.14 35.17 1.67
CA ASP A 191 -2.27 36.12 2.34
C ASP A 191 -2.03 37.37 1.46
N ALA A 192 -1.78 37.20 0.16
CA ALA A 192 -1.60 38.26 -0.81
C ALA A 192 -2.87 39.12 -1.01
N MET A 193 -4.05 38.51 -0.83
CA MET A 193 -5.34 39.22 -0.90
C MET A 193 -5.72 39.92 0.41
N GLY A 194 -4.93 39.78 1.48
CA GLY A 194 -5.25 40.27 2.81
C GLY A 194 -6.42 39.57 3.48
N VAL A 195 -6.68 38.31 3.13
CA VAL A 195 -7.79 37.49 3.64
C VAL A 195 -7.18 36.26 4.39
N PRO A 196 -6.64 36.48 5.58
CA PRO A 196 -5.92 35.43 6.30
C PRO A 196 -6.83 34.26 6.66
N LEU A 197 -6.24 33.05 6.75
CA LEU A 197 -6.89 31.87 7.27
C LEU A 197 -7.15 32.02 8.78
N THR A 198 -8.30 31.60 9.22
CA THR A 198 -8.63 31.56 10.64
C THR A 198 -7.89 30.42 11.36
N ALA A 199 -7.74 30.50 12.67
CA ALA A 199 -7.19 29.43 13.48
C ALA A 199 -7.97 28.11 13.32
N SER A 200 -9.29 28.18 13.18
CA SER A 200 -10.15 27.00 12.94
C SER A 200 -9.85 26.32 11.60
N GLU A 201 -9.67 27.09 10.53
CA GLU A 201 -9.30 26.54 9.20
C GLU A 201 -7.91 25.92 9.20
N ARG A 202 -6.96 26.57 9.86
CA ARG A 202 -5.61 26.03 10.03
C ARG A 202 -5.60 24.77 10.89
N LYS A 203 -6.42 24.72 11.95
CA LYS A 203 -6.60 23.52 12.76
C LYS A 203 -7.21 22.37 11.94
N ALA A 204 -8.25 22.64 11.14
CA ALA A 204 -8.84 21.61 10.26
C ALA A 204 -7.82 21.05 9.26
N HIS A 205 -6.93 21.87 8.73
CA HIS A 205 -5.81 21.45 7.91
C HIS A 205 -4.84 20.54 8.69
N ALA A 206 -4.43 20.94 9.89
CA ALA A 206 -3.56 20.17 10.74
C ALA A 206 -4.19 18.82 11.15
N ASP A 207 -5.49 18.81 11.50
CA ASP A 207 -6.26 17.59 11.82
C ASP A 207 -6.27 16.61 10.64
N PHE A 208 -6.40 17.10 9.42
CA PHE A 208 -6.35 16.25 8.23
C PHE A 208 -4.93 15.69 8.01
N LEU A 209 -3.90 16.50 8.16
CA LEU A 209 -2.50 16.06 8.07
C LEU A 209 -2.21 14.98 9.12
N PHE A 210 -2.74 15.14 10.33
CA PHE A 210 -2.65 14.14 11.39
C PHE A 210 -3.30 12.82 10.98
N ASN A 211 -4.52 12.85 10.46
CA ASN A 211 -5.24 11.66 10.00
C ASN A 211 -4.54 10.98 8.80
N ALA A 212 -3.87 11.78 7.95
CA ALA A 212 -3.02 11.31 6.86
C ALA A 212 -1.63 10.78 7.35
N LYS A 213 -1.42 10.70 8.67
CA LYS A 213 -0.16 10.28 9.32
C LYS A 213 1.06 11.17 9.00
N ARG A 214 0.82 12.40 8.55
CA ARG A 214 1.86 13.42 8.33
C ARG A 214 2.14 14.15 9.65
N TYR A 215 2.55 13.41 10.65
CA TYR A 215 2.67 13.91 12.03
C TYR A 215 3.64 15.08 12.19
N ASN A 216 4.73 15.11 11.42
CA ASN A 216 5.68 16.23 11.48
C ASN A 216 5.01 17.54 11.03
N ASP A 217 4.31 17.52 9.92
CA ASP A 217 3.67 18.70 9.35
C ASP A 217 2.47 19.14 10.21
N ALA A 218 1.67 18.17 10.67
CA ALA A 218 0.55 18.44 11.58
C ALA A 218 1.02 19.08 12.90
N GLY A 219 2.05 18.53 13.52
CA GLY A 219 2.63 19.05 14.78
C GLY A 219 3.18 20.46 14.60
N GLN A 220 3.88 20.73 13.52
CA GLN A 220 4.36 22.07 13.20
C GLN A 220 3.21 23.07 13.05
N GLU A 221 2.15 22.71 12.30
CA GLU A 221 0.98 23.58 12.11
C GLU A 221 0.27 23.86 13.43
N TYR A 222 0.05 22.86 14.32
CA TYR A 222 -0.52 23.09 15.65
C TYR A 222 0.30 24.08 16.49
N HIS A 223 1.63 23.96 16.48
CA HIS A 223 2.51 24.89 17.18
C HIS A 223 2.48 26.30 16.59
N GLU A 224 2.44 26.43 15.26
CA GLU A 224 2.37 27.72 14.59
C GLU A 224 1.05 28.46 14.92
N ILE A 225 -0.08 27.76 14.88
CA ILE A 225 -1.38 28.31 15.24
C ILE A 225 -1.34 28.84 16.69
N ALA A 226 -0.85 28.03 17.63
CA ALA A 226 -0.80 28.40 19.05
C ALA A 226 0.07 29.63 19.31
N ARG A 227 1.11 29.88 18.49
CA ARG A 227 2.03 31.01 18.65
C ARG A 227 1.57 32.28 17.91
N ALA A 228 1.00 32.13 16.71
CA ALA A 228 0.75 33.24 15.81
C ALA A 228 -0.57 33.97 16.08
N ASP A 229 -1.59 33.28 16.61
CA ASP A 229 -2.90 33.85 16.80
C ASP A 229 -3.09 34.34 18.24
N SER A 230 -2.99 35.66 18.44
CA SER A 230 -3.20 36.32 19.73
C SER A 230 -4.66 36.30 20.18
N SER A 231 -5.61 36.05 19.29
CA SER A 231 -7.04 36.02 19.59
C SER A 231 -7.50 34.70 20.23
N LEU A 232 -6.67 33.65 20.18
CA LEU A 232 -6.98 32.35 20.75
C LEU A 232 -7.13 32.42 22.28
N SER A 233 -8.14 31.73 22.79
CA SER A 233 -8.28 31.51 24.22
C SER A 233 -7.13 30.63 24.76
N GLN A 234 -6.90 30.68 26.07
CA GLN A 234 -5.91 29.78 26.70
C GLN A 234 -6.32 28.32 26.48
N THR A 235 -7.59 27.99 26.58
CA THR A 235 -8.14 26.64 26.36
C THR A 235 -7.81 26.14 24.95
N ASP A 236 -7.96 26.99 23.91
CA ASP A 236 -7.63 26.60 22.53
C ASP A 236 -6.13 26.35 22.36
N ARG A 237 -5.28 27.19 22.99
CA ARG A 237 -3.82 26.97 22.97
C ARG A 237 -3.43 25.67 23.64
N ASP A 238 -4.04 25.38 24.77
CA ASP A 238 -3.83 24.14 25.53
C ASP A 238 -4.24 22.91 24.70
N ALA A 239 -5.36 23.00 23.99
CA ALA A 239 -5.81 21.95 23.09
C ALA A 239 -4.80 21.71 21.96
N LEU A 240 -4.32 22.78 21.30
CA LEU A 240 -3.32 22.67 20.24
C LEU A 240 -2.00 22.06 20.74
N ALA A 241 -1.56 22.43 21.96
CA ALA A 241 -0.36 21.86 22.55
C ALA A 241 -0.52 20.34 22.81
N ILE A 242 -1.69 19.90 23.23
CA ILE A 242 -1.98 18.49 23.47
C ILE A 242 -2.01 17.71 22.13
N TYR A 243 -2.65 18.22 21.08
CA TYR A 243 -2.61 17.56 19.77
C TYR A 243 -1.19 17.52 19.15
N ALA A 244 -0.39 18.57 19.33
CA ALA A 244 1.02 18.56 18.96
C ALA A 244 1.80 17.46 19.69
N ALA A 245 1.53 17.27 20.99
CA ALA A 245 2.15 16.22 21.80
C ALA A 245 1.82 14.80 21.28
N VAL A 246 0.62 14.57 20.70
CA VAL A 246 0.32 13.29 20.03
C VAL A 246 1.23 13.09 18.82
N CYS A 247 1.44 14.13 18.01
CA CYS A 247 2.36 14.08 16.89
C CYS A 247 3.77 13.71 17.35
N ASP A 248 4.27 14.34 18.40
CA ASP A 248 5.57 14.06 18.97
C ASP A 248 5.67 12.64 19.54
N TYR A 249 4.59 12.12 20.14
CA TYR A 249 4.52 10.72 20.57
C TYR A 249 4.65 9.76 19.36
N LYS A 250 3.86 9.97 18.30
CA LYS A 250 3.95 9.15 17.08
C LYS A 250 5.33 9.21 16.41
N LEU A 251 6.06 10.31 16.60
CA LEU A 251 7.44 10.50 16.12
C LEU A 251 8.51 10.05 17.13
N LYS A 252 8.12 9.53 18.30
CA LYS A 252 9.01 9.12 19.42
C LYS A 252 9.89 10.26 19.94
N ARG A 253 9.34 11.47 20.04
CA ARG A 253 10.05 12.71 20.46
C ARG A 253 9.60 13.26 21.80
N ILE A 254 8.70 12.58 22.51
CA ILE A 254 8.12 13.05 23.78
C ILE A 254 8.34 12.04 24.89
N SER A 255 8.57 12.51 26.11
CA SER A 255 8.72 11.72 27.34
C SER A 255 7.47 11.78 28.22
N ARG A 256 7.38 10.88 29.22
CA ARG A 256 6.35 10.93 30.27
C ARG A 256 6.29 12.32 30.93
N ARG A 257 7.43 12.87 31.33
CA ARG A 257 7.53 14.16 32.00
C ARG A 257 6.96 15.32 31.18
N ASP A 258 7.13 15.25 29.83
CA ASP A 258 6.58 16.26 28.94
C ASP A 258 5.06 16.17 28.89
N VAL A 259 4.49 14.96 28.85
CA VAL A 259 3.03 14.75 28.84
C VAL A 259 2.41 15.13 30.19
N GLU A 260 3.05 14.83 31.32
CA GLU A 260 2.58 15.22 32.66
C GLU A 260 2.48 16.74 32.84
N ARG A 261 3.37 17.48 32.14
CA ARG A 261 3.37 18.95 32.14
C ARG A 261 2.31 19.59 31.23
N LEU A 262 1.69 18.81 30.37
CA LEU A 262 0.60 19.33 29.53
C LEU A 262 -0.53 19.86 30.42
N PRO A 263 -1.24 20.90 29.97
CA PRO A 263 -2.34 21.47 30.72
C PRO A 263 -3.45 20.43 30.98
N ASP A 264 -4.21 20.65 32.02
CA ASP A 264 -5.40 19.86 32.33
C ASP A 264 -6.64 20.62 31.82
N THR A 265 -7.28 20.08 30.80
CA THR A 265 -8.39 20.72 30.10
C THR A 265 -9.78 20.29 30.58
N GLY A 266 -9.84 19.49 31.65
CA GLY A 266 -11.11 19.08 32.24
C GLY A 266 -11.73 17.83 31.61
N ASN A 267 -12.94 17.92 31.09
CA ASN A 267 -13.72 16.77 30.57
C ASN A 267 -14.02 16.82 29.07
N ASP A 268 -13.13 17.36 28.27
CA ASP A 268 -13.23 17.40 26.82
C ASP A 268 -12.36 16.34 26.12
N ASP A 269 -12.36 16.31 24.79
CA ASP A 269 -11.55 15.38 24.01
C ASP A 269 -10.05 15.50 24.31
N THR A 270 -9.56 16.70 24.62
CA THR A 270 -8.13 16.92 24.91
C THR A 270 -7.68 16.30 26.22
N ALA A 271 -8.57 16.23 27.22
CA ALA A 271 -8.32 15.47 28.45
C ALA A 271 -8.25 13.97 28.17
N ALA A 272 -9.09 13.45 27.26
CA ALA A 272 -8.99 12.06 26.80
C ALA A 272 -7.67 11.79 26.09
N VAL A 273 -7.21 12.72 25.22
CA VAL A 273 -5.90 12.65 24.54
C VAL A 273 -4.75 12.55 25.54
N LYS A 274 -4.73 13.42 26.56
CA LYS A 274 -3.68 13.42 27.58
C LYS A 274 -3.63 12.07 28.32
N LEU A 275 -4.78 11.54 28.73
CA LEU A 275 -4.87 10.21 29.34
C LEU A 275 -4.39 9.11 28.39
N TYR A 276 -4.79 9.14 27.12
CA TYR A 276 -4.30 8.21 26.12
C TYR A 276 -2.77 8.23 26.00
N LEU A 277 -2.16 9.41 25.93
CA LEU A 277 -0.70 9.54 25.85
C LEU A 277 -0.02 8.95 27.09
N LEU A 278 -0.56 9.20 28.28
CA LEU A 278 -0.03 8.62 29.53
C LEU A 278 -0.20 7.09 29.55
N ALA A 279 -1.32 6.56 29.06
CA ALA A 279 -1.54 5.12 28.95
C ALA A 279 -0.51 4.47 27.99
N GLU A 280 -0.29 5.09 26.82
CA GLU A 280 0.66 4.59 25.82
C GLU A 280 2.12 4.66 26.31
N ILE A 281 2.49 5.71 27.04
CA ILE A 281 3.81 5.81 27.66
C ILE A 281 3.97 4.75 28.75
N SER A 282 2.97 4.56 29.63
CA SER A 282 2.99 3.51 30.65
C SER A 282 3.15 2.14 30.03
N ARG A 283 2.46 1.89 28.90
CA ARG A 283 2.62 0.68 28.11
C ARG A 283 4.07 0.50 27.61
N SER A 284 4.67 1.56 27.06
CA SER A 284 6.04 1.53 26.53
C SER A 284 7.10 1.34 27.61
N GLU A 285 6.85 1.84 28.80
CA GLU A 285 7.68 1.67 30.02
C GLU A 285 7.41 0.35 30.74
N ASN A 286 6.48 -0.47 30.24
CA ASN A 286 6.11 -1.75 30.83
C ASN A 286 5.41 -1.64 32.20
N ASP A 287 4.83 -0.47 32.52
CA ASP A 287 4.09 -0.20 33.75
C ASP A 287 2.60 -0.54 33.57
N GLN A 288 2.27 -1.82 33.81
CA GLN A 288 0.90 -2.33 33.67
C GLN A 288 -0.08 -1.69 34.65
N GLN A 289 0.35 -1.42 35.88
CA GLN A 289 -0.52 -0.87 36.88
C GLN A 289 -0.94 0.57 36.55
N ALA A 290 0.03 1.39 36.15
CA ALA A 290 -0.28 2.75 35.70
C ALA A 290 -1.16 2.73 34.43
N HIS A 291 -0.85 1.87 33.46
CA HIS A 291 -1.66 1.72 32.25
C HIS A 291 -3.13 1.39 32.61
N SER A 292 -3.37 0.37 33.44
CA SER A 292 -4.73 -0.04 33.79
C SER A 292 -5.48 1.05 34.58
N THR A 293 -4.81 1.73 35.52
CA THR A 293 -5.41 2.84 36.26
C THR A 293 -5.82 4.00 35.36
N ILE A 294 -5.00 4.33 34.37
CA ILE A 294 -5.31 5.40 33.40
C ILE A 294 -6.43 4.96 32.45
N LEU A 295 -6.43 3.71 32.03
CA LEU A 295 -7.49 3.16 31.17
C LEU A 295 -8.85 3.19 31.88
N ASP A 296 -8.91 2.85 33.17
CA ASP A 296 -10.14 2.96 34.00
C ASP A 296 -10.67 4.40 34.03
N GLN A 297 -9.77 5.38 34.06
CA GLN A 297 -10.18 6.80 33.99
C GLN A 297 -10.74 7.13 32.58
N LEU A 298 -10.13 6.64 31.50
CA LEU A 298 -10.64 6.81 30.15
C LEU A 298 -12.04 6.19 30.00
N ILE A 299 -12.23 4.95 30.45
CA ILE A 299 -13.52 4.24 30.38
C ILE A 299 -14.60 5.03 31.13
N LYS A 300 -14.29 5.50 32.35
CA LYS A 300 -15.24 6.19 33.22
C LYS A 300 -15.62 7.58 32.70
N ARG A 301 -14.65 8.34 32.21
CA ARG A 301 -14.82 9.76 31.85
C ARG A 301 -15.13 9.97 30.37
N PHE A 302 -14.60 9.11 29.45
CA PHE A 302 -14.66 9.30 28.01
C PHE A 302 -15.05 8.01 27.27
N PRO A 303 -16.20 7.39 27.58
CA PRO A 303 -16.57 6.06 27.08
C PRO A 303 -16.80 5.98 25.56
N THR A 304 -16.96 7.12 24.89
CA THR A 304 -17.18 7.18 23.42
C THR A 304 -15.99 7.75 22.66
N SER A 305 -14.88 8.05 23.35
CA SER A 305 -13.71 8.66 22.74
C SER A 305 -12.94 7.66 21.88
N ARG A 306 -12.51 8.12 20.69
CA ARG A 306 -11.60 7.34 19.83
C ARG A 306 -10.27 7.02 20.53
N TRP A 307 -9.87 7.82 21.49
CA TRP A 307 -8.64 7.60 22.25
C TRP A 307 -8.76 6.42 23.21
N LEU A 308 -9.96 6.19 23.74
CA LEU A 308 -10.27 4.96 24.48
C LEU A 308 -10.24 3.74 23.55
N GLU A 309 -10.79 3.86 22.33
CA GLU A 309 -10.76 2.80 21.33
C GLU A 309 -9.32 2.37 21.03
N GLU A 310 -8.42 3.33 20.75
CA GLU A 310 -6.99 3.05 20.51
C GLU A 310 -6.30 2.46 21.74
N ALA A 311 -6.58 3.00 22.95
CA ALA A 311 -5.98 2.51 24.19
C ALA A 311 -6.42 1.09 24.54
N LEU A 312 -7.67 0.72 24.28
CA LEU A 312 -8.17 -0.65 24.47
C LEU A 312 -7.47 -1.64 23.54
N TYR A 313 -7.32 -1.28 22.26
CA TYR A 313 -6.65 -2.15 21.30
C TYR A 313 -5.16 -2.32 21.61
N SER A 314 -4.46 -1.24 21.91
CA SER A 314 -3.04 -1.28 22.27
C SER A 314 -2.78 -2.00 23.61
N GLY A 315 -3.67 -1.80 24.57
CA GLY A 315 -3.66 -2.52 25.87
C GLY A 315 -3.87 -4.03 25.68
N GLY A 316 -4.86 -4.43 24.88
CA GLY A 316 -5.10 -5.82 24.52
C GLY A 316 -3.86 -6.48 23.91
N ASN A 317 -3.19 -5.79 22.95
CA ASN A 317 -1.94 -6.25 22.35
C ASN A 317 -0.80 -6.36 23.36
N MET A 318 -0.68 -5.42 24.31
CA MET A 318 0.32 -5.47 25.38
C MET A 318 0.15 -6.72 26.23
N PHE A 319 -1.06 -6.99 26.71
CA PHE A 319 -1.32 -8.16 27.55
C PHE A 319 -1.20 -9.47 26.77
N LEU A 320 -1.56 -9.48 25.48
CA LEU A 320 -1.32 -10.62 24.58
C LEU A 320 0.17 -10.98 24.52
N ILE A 321 1.04 -9.99 24.30
CA ILE A 321 2.50 -10.21 24.23
C ILE A 321 3.04 -10.70 25.57
N LYS A 322 2.48 -10.21 26.68
CA LYS A 322 2.84 -10.64 28.04
C LYS A 322 2.21 -11.97 28.46
N ARG A 323 1.34 -12.53 27.65
CA ARG A 323 0.60 -13.78 27.88
C ARG A 323 -0.38 -13.70 29.06
N ASP A 324 -0.78 -12.52 29.44
CA ASP A 324 -1.92 -12.30 30.32
C ASP A 324 -3.20 -12.33 29.49
N TYR A 325 -3.63 -13.57 29.15
CA TYR A 325 -4.73 -13.76 28.22
C TYR A 325 -6.06 -13.28 28.77
N GLU A 326 -6.26 -13.30 30.09
CA GLU A 326 -7.47 -12.77 30.71
C GLU A 326 -7.58 -11.25 30.52
N GLN A 327 -6.51 -10.54 30.78
CA GLN A 327 -6.47 -9.09 30.54
C GLN A 327 -6.55 -8.76 29.06
N ALA A 328 -5.92 -9.53 28.19
CA ALA A 328 -6.05 -9.32 26.75
C ALA A 328 -7.51 -9.50 26.29
N ILE A 329 -8.19 -10.57 26.71
CA ILE A 329 -9.60 -10.82 26.40
C ILE A 329 -10.47 -9.67 26.93
N TYR A 330 -10.24 -9.22 28.17
CA TYR A 330 -10.98 -8.11 28.76
C TYR A 330 -10.92 -6.86 27.88
N HIS A 331 -9.72 -6.46 27.48
CA HIS A 331 -9.51 -5.25 26.66
C HIS A 331 -10.14 -5.37 25.27
N TYR A 332 -9.92 -6.48 24.57
CA TYR A 332 -10.49 -6.72 23.24
C TYR A 332 -12.02 -6.81 23.28
N ASN A 333 -12.59 -7.50 24.29
CA ASN A 333 -14.03 -7.64 24.43
C ASN A 333 -14.68 -6.28 24.71
N LEU A 334 -14.07 -5.49 25.58
CA LEU A 334 -14.55 -4.14 25.90
C LEU A 334 -14.52 -3.23 24.65
N LEU A 335 -13.47 -3.33 23.83
CA LEU A 335 -13.40 -2.63 22.54
C LEU A 335 -14.56 -3.02 21.62
N VAL A 336 -14.81 -4.31 21.46
CA VAL A 336 -15.89 -4.81 20.58
C VAL A 336 -17.27 -4.37 21.06
N GLN A 337 -17.48 -4.32 22.38
CA GLN A 337 -18.74 -3.89 22.99
C GLN A 337 -18.96 -2.37 22.89
N MET A 338 -17.97 -1.58 23.19
CA MET A 338 -18.09 -0.12 23.21
C MET A 338 -17.97 0.48 21.81
N PHE A 339 -17.16 -0.12 20.93
CA PHE A 339 -16.88 0.37 19.56
C PHE A 339 -17.15 -0.69 18.49
N PRO A 340 -18.41 -1.15 18.33
CA PRO A 340 -18.75 -2.25 17.43
C PRO A 340 -18.51 -1.96 15.93
N ARG A 341 -18.34 -0.67 15.57
CA ARG A 341 -18.01 -0.20 14.22
C ARG A 341 -16.53 0.14 14.03
N SER A 342 -15.72 -0.10 15.05
CA SER A 342 -14.27 0.09 14.97
C SER A 342 -13.63 -0.75 13.86
N THR A 343 -12.62 -0.19 13.22
CA THR A 343 -11.79 -0.95 12.29
C THR A 343 -10.99 -2.05 12.98
N TYR A 344 -10.79 -1.93 14.29
CA TYR A 344 -10.14 -2.95 15.12
C TYR A 344 -11.10 -4.06 15.58
N ALA A 345 -12.41 -3.84 15.52
CA ALA A 345 -13.39 -4.75 16.09
C ALA A 345 -13.32 -6.18 15.52
N PRO A 346 -13.16 -6.41 14.19
CA PRO A 346 -13.05 -7.77 13.66
C PRO A 346 -11.85 -8.53 14.22
N SER A 347 -10.69 -7.87 14.26
CA SER A 347 -9.46 -8.47 14.77
C SER A 347 -9.50 -8.67 16.29
N ALA A 348 -10.04 -7.72 17.05
CA ALA A 348 -10.22 -7.83 18.49
C ALA A 348 -11.18 -8.98 18.85
N HIS A 349 -12.29 -9.11 18.12
CA HIS A 349 -13.26 -10.20 18.32
C HIS A 349 -12.63 -11.56 18.02
N TRP A 350 -11.89 -11.69 16.93
CA TRP A 350 -11.12 -12.88 16.63
C TRP A 350 -10.12 -13.22 17.74
N ARG A 351 -9.41 -12.22 18.30
CA ARG A 351 -8.49 -12.45 19.41
C ARG A 351 -9.21 -12.98 20.66
N CYS A 352 -10.40 -12.49 20.96
CA CYS A 352 -11.20 -13.05 22.05
C CYS A 352 -11.52 -14.53 21.80
N ALA A 353 -11.96 -14.88 20.60
CA ALA A 353 -12.24 -16.28 20.23
C ALA A 353 -11.00 -17.16 20.37
N TRP A 354 -9.87 -16.71 19.81
CA TRP A 354 -8.62 -17.45 19.83
C TRP A 354 -8.05 -17.63 21.24
N LEU A 355 -8.05 -16.59 22.07
CA LEU A 355 -7.53 -16.67 23.43
C LEU A 355 -8.40 -17.57 24.34
N ASN A 356 -9.72 -17.58 24.16
CA ASN A 356 -10.58 -18.55 24.83
C ASN A 356 -10.26 -19.99 24.39
N TYR A 357 -9.97 -20.23 23.11
CA TYR A 357 -9.48 -21.52 22.62
C TYR A 357 -8.18 -21.91 23.33
N ARG A 358 -7.21 -20.99 23.43
CA ARG A 358 -5.92 -21.24 24.12
C ARG A 358 -6.09 -21.51 25.62
N LEU A 359 -7.09 -20.90 26.25
CA LEU A 359 -7.48 -21.17 27.64
C LEU A 359 -8.35 -22.45 27.80
N ARG A 360 -8.52 -23.23 26.73
CA ARG A 360 -9.34 -24.45 26.66
C ARG A 360 -10.82 -24.22 27.01
N ARG A 361 -11.32 -23.01 26.86
CA ARG A 361 -12.73 -22.63 27.00
C ARG A 361 -13.44 -22.85 25.67
N TYR A 362 -13.46 -24.12 25.20
CA TYR A 362 -13.87 -24.45 23.82
C TYR A 362 -15.31 -24.07 23.50
N GLY A 363 -16.23 -24.18 24.46
CA GLY A 363 -17.63 -23.72 24.26
C GLY A 363 -17.73 -22.24 23.96
N GLU A 364 -17.02 -21.37 24.70
CA GLU A 364 -17.01 -19.93 24.46
C GLU A 364 -16.23 -19.61 23.18
N ALA A 365 -15.11 -20.27 22.94
CA ALA A 365 -14.36 -20.12 21.69
C ALA A 365 -15.22 -20.45 20.46
N ALA A 366 -15.96 -21.56 20.50
CA ALA A 366 -16.86 -21.99 19.43
C ALA A 366 -17.94 -20.96 19.15
N ARG A 367 -18.59 -20.45 20.23
CA ARG A 367 -19.63 -19.40 20.11
C ARG A 367 -19.06 -18.13 19.44
N LEU A 368 -17.90 -17.68 19.88
CA LEU A 368 -17.25 -16.48 19.32
C LEU A 368 -16.78 -16.72 17.87
N MET A 369 -16.29 -17.92 17.52
CA MET A 369 -15.91 -18.27 16.15
C MET A 369 -17.12 -18.27 15.21
N ASP A 370 -18.26 -18.83 15.63
CA ASP A 370 -19.51 -18.78 14.89
C ASP A 370 -19.99 -17.32 14.73
N GLU A 371 -19.91 -16.51 15.79
CA GLU A 371 -20.21 -15.07 15.73
C GLU A 371 -19.27 -14.31 14.79
N GLN A 372 -17.97 -14.64 14.77
CA GLN A 372 -16.98 -14.06 13.86
C GLN A 372 -17.36 -14.28 12.39
N ILE A 373 -17.75 -15.51 12.04
CA ILE A 373 -18.14 -15.89 10.68
C ILE A 373 -19.40 -15.12 10.24
N VAL A 374 -20.38 -14.98 11.13
CA VAL A 374 -21.64 -14.29 10.82
C VAL A 374 -21.43 -12.78 10.74
N ARG A 375 -20.83 -12.19 11.75
CA ARG A 375 -20.74 -10.73 11.93
C ARG A 375 -19.68 -10.08 11.04
N TYR A 376 -18.58 -10.79 10.78
CA TYR A 376 -17.41 -10.30 10.07
C TYR A 376 -17.05 -11.17 8.87
N SER A 377 -18.07 -11.64 8.13
CA SER A 377 -17.91 -12.58 7.00
C SER A 377 -16.98 -12.10 5.88
N ALA A 378 -16.87 -10.78 5.69
CA ALA A 378 -15.96 -10.17 4.72
C ALA A 378 -14.53 -9.97 5.27
N GLY A 379 -14.31 -10.20 6.57
CA GLY A 379 -13.02 -10.02 7.23
C GLY A 379 -12.00 -11.07 6.85
N ILE A 380 -10.73 -10.72 6.99
CA ILE A 380 -9.60 -11.62 6.74
C ILE A 380 -9.52 -12.74 7.77
N GLU A 381 -10.16 -12.59 8.92
CA GLU A 381 -10.25 -13.57 9.99
C GLU A 381 -11.34 -14.63 9.79
N ALA A 382 -12.29 -14.42 8.87
CA ALA A 382 -13.38 -15.36 8.61
C ALA A 382 -12.88 -16.78 8.20
N PRO A 383 -11.93 -16.94 7.26
CA PRO A 383 -11.37 -18.25 6.94
C PRO A 383 -10.64 -18.88 8.13
N THR A 384 -9.99 -18.10 8.98
CA THR A 384 -9.33 -18.57 10.20
C THR A 384 -10.37 -19.11 11.19
N ALA A 385 -11.47 -18.39 11.37
CA ALA A 385 -12.57 -18.80 12.25
C ALA A 385 -13.24 -20.09 11.76
N LEU A 386 -13.46 -20.24 10.44
CA LEU A 386 -13.98 -21.47 9.85
C LEU A 386 -13.09 -22.68 10.15
N TYR A 387 -11.78 -22.55 9.99
CA TYR A 387 -10.83 -23.62 10.26
C TYR A 387 -10.83 -24.05 11.73
N TRP A 388 -10.69 -23.09 12.64
CA TRP A 388 -10.60 -23.40 14.06
C TRP A 388 -11.92 -23.84 14.66
N ARG A 389 -13.06 -23.36 14.13
CA ARG A 389 -14.37 -23.87 14.49
C ARG A 389 -14.54 -25.34 14.05
N ALA A 390 -14.08 -25.66 12.85
CA ALA A 390 -14.05 -27.05 12.37
C ALA A 390 -13.15 -27.95 13.26
N ARG A 391 -11.99 -27.41 13.72
CA ARG A 391 -11.13 -28.13 14.66
C ARG A 391 -11.80 -28.41 15.99
N ILE A 392 -12.61 -27.48 16.51
CA ILE A 392 -13.39 -27.72 17.74
C ILE A 392 -14.44 -28.83 17.50
N PHE A 393 -15.16 -28.82 16.37
CA PHE A 393 -16.07 -29.91 16.03
C PHE A 393 -15.37 -31.25 15.96
N GLU A 394 -14.16 -31.30 15.39
CA GLU A 394 -13.41 -32.52 15.22
C GLU A 394 -12.82 -33.03 16.55
N ASP A 395 -12.08 -32.16 17.24
CA ASP A 395 -11.23 -32.57 18.37
C ASP A 395 -11.99 -32.61 19.70
N GLU A 396 -12.98 -31.73 19.91
CA GLU A 396 -13.63 -31.56 21.22
C GLU A 396 -15.10 -32.00 21.23
N GLU A 397 -15.85 -31.67 20.16
CA GLU A 397 -17.28 -32.04 20.08
C GLU A 397 -17.49 -33.41 19.43
N HIS A 398 -16.42 -34.02 18.88
CA HIS A 398 -16.43 -35.32 18.21
C HIS A 398 -17.50 -35.44 17.12
N ASN A 399 -17.69 -34.33 16.38
CA ASN A 399 -18.68 -34.23 15.29
C ASN A 399 -17.97 -34.08 13.92
N PRO A 400 -17.42 -35.16 13.35
CA PRO A 400 -16.66 -35.09 12.09
C PRO A 400 -17.51 -34.66 10.89
N GLY A 401 -18.84 -34.84 10.95
CA GLY A 401 -19.76 -34.37 9.90
C GLY A 401 -19.80 -32.85 9.82
N GLN A 402 -20.01 -32.16 10.95
CA GLN A 402 -19.97 -30.71 11.00
C GLN A 402 -18.57 -30.17 10.70
N ALA A 403 -17.52 -30.79 11.26
CA ALA A 403 -16.13 -30.42 10.93
C ALA A 403 -15.90 -30.41 9.41
N ALA A 404 -16.32 -31.47 8.73
CA ALA A 404 -16.19 -31.58 7.27
C ALA A 404 -16.98 -30.49 6.52
N ASN A 405 -18.19 -30.10 6.99
CA ASN A 405 -18.96 -29.04 6.38
C ASN A 405 -18.24 -27.69 6.46
N TYR A 406 -17.67 -27.32 7.62
CA TYR A 406 -16.89 -26.10 7.79
C TYR A 406 -15.61 -26.11 6.97
N TYR A 407 -14.86 -27.21 6.93
CA TYR A 407 -13.66 -27.34 6.09
C TYR A 407 -14.01 -27.20 4.60
N ARG A 408 -15.12 -27.82 4.12
CA ARG A 408 -15.56 -27.69 2.73
C ARG A 408 -15.96 -26.24 2.40
N ALA A 409 -16.71 -25.58 3.29
CA ALA A 409 -17.08 -24.17 3.11
C ALA A 409 -15.84 -23.29 2.98
N LEU A 410 -14.81 -23.52 3.78
CA LEU A 410 -13.54 -22.80 3.70
C LEU A 410 -12.84 -23.08 2.36
N VAL A 411 -12.68 -24.35 1.98
CA VAL A 411 -12.01 -24.74 0.73
C VAL A 411 -12.71 -24.19 -0.51
N SER A 412 -14.05 -24.11 -0.48
CA SER A 412 -14.84 -23.63 -1.62
C SER A 412 -14.82 -22.11 -1.78
N ASN A 413 -14.84 -21.37 -0.67
CA ASN A 413 -14.99 -19.91 -0.71
C ASN A 413 -13.69 -19.12 -0.50
N TYR A 414 -12.66 -19.76 0.10
CA TYR A 414 -11.37 -19.17 0.42
C TYR A 414 -10.22 -20.06 -0.11
N VAL A 415 -10.34 -20.44 -1.37
CA VAL A 415 -9.53 -21.50 -2.05
C VAL A 415 -8.04 -21.42 -1.76
N ASN A 416 -7.50 -20.19 -1.72
CA ASN A 416 -6.07 -19.91 -1.66
C ASN A 416 -5.61 -19.30 -0.33
N TYR A 417 -6.42 -19.38 0.72
CA TYR A 417 -5.95 -19.01 2.06
C TYR A 417 -5.07 -20.10 2.68
N TYR A 418 -4.23 -19.72 3.61
CA TYR A 418 -3.38 -20.66 4.35
C TYR A 418 -4.18 -21.81 4.97
N TYR A 419 -5.31 -21.48 5.60
CA TYR A 419 -6.17 -22.48 6.23
C TYR A 419 -6.95 -23.35 5.25
N ALA A 420 -7.07 -22.97 3.99
CA ALA A 420 -7.68 -23.85 2.97
C ALA A 420 -6.83 -25.08 2.69
N ASP A 421 -5.51 -24.96 2.63
CA ASP A 421 -4.62 -26.08 2.48
C ASP A 421 -4.68 -27.04 3.70
N LEU A 422 -4.67 -26.47 4.90
CA LEU A 422 -4.82 -27.24 6.12
C LEU A 422 -6.17 -27.95 6.16
N SER A 423 -7.25 -27.29 5.70
CA SER A 423 -8.58 -27.91 5.61
C SER A 423 -8.64 -29.08 4.63
N ARG A 424 -7.97 -28.97 3.46
CA ARG A 424 -7.85 -30.09 2.51
C ARG A 424 -7.15 -31.28 3.15
N LYS A 425 -6.06 -31.06 3.88
CA LYS A 425 -5.33 -32.08 4.61
C LYS A 425 -6.21 -32.75 5.69
N ARG A 426 -6.98 -31.95 6.43
CA ARG A 426 -7.92 -32.47 7.44
C ARG A 426 -9.04 -33.30 6.81
N LEU A 427 -9.64 -32.82 5.72
CA LEU A 427 -10.65 -33.58 4.97
C LEU A 427 -10.11 -34.93 4.47
N ALA A 428 -8.85 -34.95 4.01
CA ALA A 428 -8.23 -36.21 3.58
C ALA A 428 -8.05 -37.19 4.75
N VAL A 429 -7.70 -36.72 5.93
CA VAL A 429 -7.58 -37.51 7.16
C VAL A 429 -8.95 -38.01 7.63
N LEU A 430 -9.97 -37.14 7.63
CA LEU A 430 -11.34 -37.50 8.04
C LEU A 430 -11.98 -38.57 7.13
N GLY A 431 -11.61 -38.58 5.83
CA GLY A 431 -12.16 -39.49 4.84
C GLY A 431 -13.69 -39.33 4.66
N LYS A 432 -14.42 -40.47 4.67
CA LYS A 432 -15.89 -40.45 4.58
C LYS A 432 -16.47 -40.14 5.96
N THR A 433 -17.16 -38.98 6.02
CA THR A 433 -17.85 -38.52 7.24
C THR A 433 -19.36 -38.73 7.11
N PRO A 434 -20.11 -38.85 8.23
CA PRO A 434 -21.55 -38.81 8.21
C PRO A 434 -22.08 -37.53 7.52
N SER A 435 -23.11 -37.69 6.67
CA SER A 435 -23.83 -36.54 6.12
C SER A 435 -24.69 -35.92 7.21
N VAL A 436 -24.44 -34.66 7.51
CA VAL A 436 -25.25 -33.89 8.49
C VAL A 436 -25.69 -32.58 7.84
N PRO A 437 -26.83 -31.98 8.26
CA PRO A 437 -27.25 -30.69 7.77
C PRO A 437 -26.17 -29.61 8.03
N ASP A 438 -26.06 -28.64 7.11
CA ASP A 438 -25.20 -27.50 7.30
C ASP A 438 -25.64 -26.66 8.50
N SER A 439 -24.66 -26.15 9.23
CA SER A 439 -24.91 -25.14 10.24
C SER A 439 -25.46 -23.87 9.60
N PRO A 440 -26.49 -23.21 10.19
CA PRO A 440 -26.97 -21.90 9.71
C PRO A 440 -25.86 -20.83 9.59
N VAL A 441 -24.82 -20.96 10.37
CA VAL A 441 -23.63 -20.07 10.32
C VAL A 441 -22.99 -20.04 8.92
N LEU A 442 -22.97 -21.19 8.23
CA LEU A 442 -22.35 -21.30 6.92
C LEU A 442 -23.11 -20.53 5.83
N ALA A 443 -24.39 -20.22 6.03
CA ALA A 443 -25.15 -19.36 5.13
C ALA A 443 -24.60 -17.91 5.07
N SER A 444 -23.86 -17.48 6.09
CA SER A 444 -23.22 -16.16 6.13
C SER A 444 -21.89 -16.10 5.37
N VAL A 445 -21.34 -17.24 4.94
CA VAL A 445 -20.11 -17.28 4.15
C VAL A 445 -20.39 -16.73 2.75
N GLN A 446 -19.77 -15.60 2.44
CA GLN A 446 -20.01 -14.92 1.17
C GLN A 446 -19.38 -15.70 0.02
N GLN A 447 -20.17 -15.97 -1.01
CA GLN A 447 -19.63 -16.38 -2.31
C GLN A 447 -19.06 -15.15 -3.00
N ARG A 448 -17.82 -15.26 -3.50
CA ARG A 448 -17.18 -14.19 -4.25
C ARG A 448 -17.46 -14.35 -5.73
N GLU A 449 -17.68 -13.22 -6.40
CA GLU A 449 -17.78 -13.20 -7.86
C GLU A 449 -16.43 -13.57 -8.49
N ILE A 450 -16.48 -14.45 -9.48
CA ILE A 450 -15.31 -14.80 -10.30
C ILE A 450 -15.21 -13.72 -11.36
N PRO A 451 -14.07 -12.99 -11.46
CA PRO A 451 -13.91 -11.98 -12.49
C PRO A 451 -13.81 -12.63 -13.86
N SER A 452 -14.47 -12.05 -14.86
CA SER A 452 -14.18 -12.37 -16.25
C SER A 452 -12.79 -11.86 -16.57
N LEU A 453 -11.84 -12.76 -16.85
CA LEU A 453 -10.47 -12.41 -17.17
C LEU A 453 -10.02 -13.21 -18.38
N THR A 454 -9.50 -12.49 -19.40
CA THR A 454 -8.94 -13.09 -20.62
C THR A 454 -7.50 -12.63 -20.86
N ASP A 455 -6.67 -13.52 -21.39
CA ASP A 455 -5.33 -13.22 -21.90
C ASP A 455 -5.29 -13.03 -23.43
N ASP A 456 -6.46 -13.10 -24.09
CA ASP A 456 -6.63 -12.68 -25.48
C ASP A 456 -6.73 -11.15 -25.53
N LEU A 457 -5.58 -10.52 -25.83
CA LEU A 457 -5.46 -9.06 -25.83
C LEU A 457 -5.86 -8.50 -27.20
N PRO A 458 -6.63 -7.39 -27.22
CA PRO A 458 -7.00 -6.73 -28.47
C PRO A 458 -5.79 -5.96 -29.05
N GLU A 459 -4.94 -6.64 -29.80
CA GLU A 459 -3.64 -6.13 -30.28
C GLU A 459 -3.74 -4.85 -31.12
N GLU A 460 -4.88 -4.64 -31.81
CA GLU A 460 -5.16 -3.46 -32.65
C GLU A 460 -5.88 -2.34 -31.86
N GLU A 461 -6.13 -2.51 -30.58
CA GLU A 461 -6.83 -1.52 -29.78
C GLU A 461 -5.94 -0.27 -29.60
N PRO A 462 -6.44 0.95 -29.97
CA PRO A 462 -5.60 2.15 -30.00
C PRO A 462 -4.99 2.51 -28.64
N HIS A 463 -5.73 2.37 -27.54
CA HIS A 463 -5.23 2.65 -26.19
C HIS A 463 -4.16 1.65 -25.75
N LEU A 464 -4.28 0.35 -26.14
CA LEU A 464 -3.25 -0.64 -25.86
C LEU A 464 -1.97 -0.36 -26.66
N ILE A 465 -2.11 0.07 -27.94
CA ILE A 465 -0.97 0.50 -28.75
C ILE A 465 -0.27 1.70 -28.11
N LYS A 466 -1.03 2.73 -27.68
CA LYS A 466 -0.49 3.88 -26.96
C LYS A 466 0.21 3.47 -25.67
N ALA A 467 -0.41 2.61 -24.84
CA ALA A 467 0.19 2.12 -23.60
C ALA A 467 1.55 1.45 -23.84
N ARG A 468 1.71 0.67 -24.92
CA ARG A 468 2.99 0.07 -25.31
C ARG A 468 4.04 1.10 -25.75
N LEU A 469 3.63 2.10 -26.52
CA LEU A 469 4.53 3.19 -26.93
C LEU A 469 4.99 4.03 -25.72
N LEU A 470 4.08 4.33 -24.81
CA LEU A 470 4.38 5.03 -23.55
C LEU A 470 5.30 4.20 -22.65
N ALA A 471 5.07 2.88 -22.58
CA ALA A 471 5.98 1.98 -21.89
C ALA A 471 7.38 2.02 -22.50
N ASN A 472 7.51 2.00 -23.82
CA ASN A 472 8.79 2.10 -24.51
C ASN A 472 9.51 3.43 -24.18
N ALA A 473 8.75 4.52 -24.03
CA ALA A 473 9.26 5.84 -23.61
C ALA A 473 9.54 5.97 -22.09
N ALA A 474 9.29 4.93 -21.31
CA ALA A 474 9.33 4.94 -19.84
C ALA A 474 8.37 5.93 -19.15
N LEU A 475 7.29 6.30 -19.82
CA LEU A 475 6.19 7.13 -19.29
C LEU A 475 5.17 6.24 -18.57
N ASN A 476 5.61 5.62 -17.48
CA ASN A 476 4.89 4.54 -16.79
C ASN A 476 3.56 4.98 -16.17
N GLU A 477 3.45 6.24 -15.78
CA GLU A 477 2.25 6.83 -15.15
C GLU A 477 1.03 6.86 -16.06
N TYR A 478 1.23 6.76 -17.37
CA TYR A 478 0.15 6.79 -18.36
C TYR A 478 -0.26 5.41 -18.88
N ILE A 479 0.50 4.34 -18.58
CA ILE A 479 0.20 2.99 -19.08
C ILE A 479 -1.17 2.51 -18.57
N ALA A 480 -1.37 2.51 -17.26
CA ALA A 480 -2.63 2.07 -16.68
C ALA A 480 -3.82 2.97 -17.08
N PRO A 481 -3.72 4.33 -17.08
CA PRO A 481 -4.80 5.18 -17.56
C PRO A 481 -5.21 4.92 -19.03
N GLU A 482 -4.25 4.70 -19.92
CA GLU A 482 -4.56 4.35 -21.32
C GLU A 482 -5.32 3.02 -21.39
N ILE A 483 -4.82 1.98 -20.74
CA ILE A 483 -5.49 0.68 -20.71
C ILE A 483 -6.90 0.80 -20.16
N GLN A 484 -7.10 1.58 -19.09
CA GLN A 484 -8.41 1.77 -18.45
C GLN A 484 -9.40 2.55 -19.33
N ALA A 485 -8.92 3.37 -20.25
CA ALA A 485 -9.75 4.10 -21.21
C ALA A 485 -10.26 3.23 -22.36
N ALA A 486 -9.65 2.07 -22.58
CA ALA A 486 -10.07 1.15 -23.63
C ALA A 486 -11.41 0.46 -23.31
N PRO A 487 -12.24 0.17 -24.30
CA PRO A 487 -13.43 -0.65 -24.15
C PRO A 487 -13.08 -2.02 -23.56
N ASP A 488 -13.99 -2.57 -22.73
CA ASP A 488 -13.89 -3.91 -22.13
C ASP A 488 -12.57 -4.20 -21.38
N SER A 489 -11.82 -3.15 -21.06
CA SER A 489 -10.53 -3.26 -20.35
C SER A 489 -10.62 -3.92 -18.96
N THR A 490 -11.81 -4.01 -18.38
CA THR A 490 -12.04 -4.75 -17.14
C THR A 490 -11.74 -6.25 -17.26
N GLU A 491 -11.83 -6.83 -18.46
CA GLU A 491 -11.60 -8.25 -18.69
C GLU A 491 -10.13 -8.58 -19.01
N TRP A 492 -9.39 -7.67 -19.64
CA TRP A 492 -8.03 -7.93 -20.12
C TRP A 492 -6.97 -6.94 -19.59
N GLY A 493 -7.38 -5.76 -19.12
CA GLY A 493 -6.48 -4.64 -18.86
C GLY A 493 -5.42 -4.93 -17.81
N ALA A 494 -5.77 -5.63 -16.73
CA ALA A 494 -4.82 -6.01 -15.68
C ALA A 494 -3.70 -6.92 -16.22
N LEU A 495 -4.07 -7.87 -17.10
CA LEU A 495 -3.10 -8.75 -17.77
C LEU A 495 -2.26 -8.01 -18.82
N ALA A 496 -2.87 -7.07 -19.55
CA ALA A 496 -2.15 -6.24 -20.51
C ALA A 496 -1.07 -5.39 -19.84
N GLU A 497 -1.41 -4.68 -18.76
CA GLU A 497 -0.44 -3.88 -18.00
C GLU A 497 0.72 -4.76 -17.48
N ALA A 498 0.40 -5.87 -16.84
CA ALA A 498 1.40 -6.77 -16.29
C ALA A 498 2.29 -7.38 -17.40
N ARG A 499 1.70 -7.76 -18.54
CA ARG A 499 2.42 -8.31 -19.69
C ARG A 499 3.36 -7.28 -20.33
N ILE A 500 2.94 -6.01 -20.40
CA ILE A 500 3.81 -4.93 -20.86
C ILE A 500 5.08 -4.86 -20.00
N TYR A 501 4.95 -4.79 -18.67
CA TYR A 501 6.12 -4.76 -17.80
C TYR A 501 6.95 -6.03 -17.88
N ALA A 502 6.32 -7.20 -17.91
CA ALA A 502 7.01 -8.49 -18.02
C ALA A 502 7.81 -8.63 -19.30
N SER A 503 7.31 -8.07 -20.44
CA SER A 503 8.02 -8.09 -21.74
C SER A 503 9.37 -7.36 -21.71
N TYR A 504 9.55 -6.43 -20.78
CA TYR A 504 10.82 -5.73 -20.54
C TYR A 504 11.63 -6.32 -19.38
N GLY A 505 11.23 -7.48 -18.83
CA GLY A 505 11.90 -8.11 -17.68
C GLY A 505 11.60 -7.42 -16.33
N GLU A 506 10.65 -6.50 -16.28
CA GLU A 506 10.28 -5.76 -15.06
C GLU A 506 9.29 -6.54 -14.19
N THR A 507 9.73 -7.69 -13.73
CA THR A 507 8.93 -8.66 -12.98
C THR A 507 8.22 -8.06 -11.77
N THR A 508 8.92 -7.24 -10.99
CA THR A 508 8.35 -6.59 -9.80
C THR A 508 7.18 -5.68 -10.17
N ARG A 509 7.31 -4.89 -11.23
CA ARG A 509 6.24 -4.00 -11.70
C ARG A 509 5.05 -4.78 -12.24
N ALA A 510 5.30 -5.85 -13.00
CA ALA A 510 4.25 -6.74 -13.48
C ALA A 510 3.44 -7.35 -12.33
N LEU A 511 4.12 -7.86 -11.32
CA LEU A 511 3.48 -8.41 -10.12
C LEU A 511 2.69 -7.33 -9.36
N GLN A 512 3.28 -6.15 -9.17
CA GLN A 512 2.63 -5.04 -8.46
C GLN A 512 1.41 -4.50 -9.20
N SER A 513 1.41 -4.46 -10.54
CA SER A 513 0.23 -4.05 -11.31
C SER A 513 -0.95 -4.99 -11.09
N LEU A 514 -0.72 -6.31 -11.09
CA LEU A 514 -1.75 -7.30 -10.75
C LEU A 514 -2.25 -7.17 -9.31
N LYS A 515 -1.37 -6.91 -8.35
CA LYS A 515 -1.77 -6.69 -6.95
C LYS A 515 -2.62 -5.43 -6.75
N ARG A 516 -2.42 -4.39 -7.57
CA ARG A 516 -3.25 -3.18 -7.56
C ARG A 516 -4.59 -3.38 -8.23
N SER A 517 -4.74 -4.39 -9.08
CA SER A 517 -6.02 -4.72 -9.72
C SER A 517 -7.05 -5.12 -8.65
N LYS A 518 -8.33 -4.98 -8.98
CA LYS A 518 -9.42 -5.40 -8.09
C LYS A 518 -9.58 -6.91 -7.99
N ILE A 519 -8.73 -7.68 -8.69
CA ILE A 519 -8.80 -9.14 -8.74
C ILE A 519 -8.16 -9.70 -7.48
N SER A 520 -8.96 -10.34 -6.64
CA SER A 520 -8.47 -11.02 -5.45
C SER A 520 -8.25 -12.50 -5.74
N PHE A 521 -7.01 -12.93 -5.87
CA PHE A 521 -6.65 -14.33 -6.13
C PHE A 521 -7.02 -15.29 -5.00
N PHE A 522 -7.34 -14.80 -3.82
CA PHE A 522 -7.64 -15.64 -2.65
C PHE A 522 -8.86 -16.54 -2.82
N ALA A 523 -9.80 -16.16 -3.66
CA ALA A 523 -11.02 -16.92 -3.92
C ALA A 523 -11.02 -17.63 -5.28
N LEU A 524 -9.95 -17.53 -6.07
CA LEU A 524 -9.87 -18.07 -7.42
C LEU A 524 -9.15 -19.41 -7.45
N SER A 525 -9.76 -20.44 -8.05
CA SER A 525 -9.04 -21.66 -8.41
C SER A 525 -8.21 -21.46 -9.69
N MET A 526 -7.21 -22.29 -9.89
CA MET A 526 -6.24 -22.11 -10.99
C MET A 526 -6.88 -22.21 -12.38
N ASP A 527 -7.98 -22.94 -12.50
CA ASP A 527 -8.74 -23.15 -13.74
C ASP A 527 -9.76 -22.03 -14.05
N GLN A 528 -9.98 -21.11 -13.13
CA GLN A 528 -10.96 -20.02 -13.29
C GLN A 528 -10.42 -18.79 -14.01
N VAL A 529 -9.11 -18.69 -14.17
CA VAL A 529 -8.45 -17.57 -14.84
C VAL A 529 -7.28 -18.09 -15.67
N PRO A 530 -6.84 -17.35 -16.69
CA PRO A 530 -5.75 -17.79 -17.57
C PRO A 530 -4.45 -18.11 -16.83
N ASP A 531 -3.69 -19.10 -17.31
CA ASP A 531 -2.38 -19.49 -16.74
C ASP A 531 -1.41 -18.30 -16.65
N LEU A 532 -1.50 -17.38 -17.62
CA LEU A 532 -0.70 -16.17 -17.67
C LEU A 532 -0.87 -15.33 -16.38
N TYR A 533 -2.09 -15.21 -15.86
CA TYR A 533 -2.36 -14.49 -14.60
C TYR A 533 -1.51 -15.06 -13.44
N TRP A 534 -1.52 -16.38 -13.30
CA TRP A 534 -0.77 -17.05 -12.25
C TRP A 534 0.75 -16.95 -12.44
N GLN A 535 1.23 -17.06 -13.68
CA GLN A 535 2.65 -16.93 -14.00
C GLN A 535 3.18 -15.52 -13.71
N LEU A 536 2.39 -14.48 -13.98
CA LEU A 536 2.75 -13.09 -13.68
C LEU A 536 2.65 -12.78 -12.18
N LEU A 537 1.69 -13.39 -11.47
CA LEU A 537 1.52 -13.23 -10.02
C LEU A 537 2.55 -14.01 -9.21
N PHE A 538 3.03 -15.15 -9.73
CA PHE A 538 4.06 -16.03 -9.13
C PHE A 538 5.23 -16.22 -10.11
N PRO A 539 5.98 -15.15 -10.39
CA PRO A 539 7.05 -15.18 -11.41
C PRO A 539 8.27 -15.92 -10.93
N ARG A 540 9.15 -16.30 -11.89
CA ARG A 540 10.40 -17.04 -11.65
C ARG A 540 11.65 -16.32 -12.21
N PRO A 541 11.89 -15.04 -11.91
CA PRO A 541 13.14 -14.43 -12.31
C PRO A 541 14.30 -15.08 -11.56
N TYR A 542 15.48 -15.06 -12.16
CA TYR A 542 16.69 -15.66 -11.59
C TYR A 542 16.56 -17.17 -11.27
N TRP A 543 15.64 -17.89 -11.94
CA TRP A 543 15.24 -19.24 -11.54
C TRP A 543 16.39 -20.24 -11.52
N SER A 544 17.24 -20.26 -12.54
CA SER A 544 18.38 -21.16 -12.62
C SER A 544 19.35 -20.97 -11.43
N GLU A 545 19.66 -19.72 -11.13
CA GLU A 545 20.56 -19.35 -10.01
C GLU A 545 19.92 -19.65 -8.66
N LEU A 546 18.61 -19.37 -8.53
CA LEU A 546 17.84 -19.69 -7.33
C LEU A 546 17.85 -21.19 -7.05
N VAL A 547 17.55 -22.02 -8.05
CA VAL A 547 17.53 -23.48 -7.92
C VAL A 547 18.91 -23.99 -7.53
N THR A 548 19.97 -23.55 -8.23
CA THR A 548 21.34 -23.96 -7.94
C THR A 548 21.75 -23.66 -6.49
N ASN A 549 21.45 -22.44 -5.99
CA ASN A 549 21.77 -22.06 -4.63
C ASN A 549 20.88 -22.74 -3.58
N ALA A 550 19.60 -22.95 -3.90
CA ALA A 550 18.69 -23.68 -3.03
C ALA A 550 19.14 -25.13 -2.84
N GLU A 551 19.40 -25.86 -3.93
CA GLU A 551 19.84 -27.25 -3.91
C GLU A 551 21.18 -27.42 -3.20
N LYS A 552 22.14 -26.53 -3.46
CA LYS A 552 23.44 -26.48 -2.77
C LYS A 552 23.31 -26.40 -1.24
N ASN A 553 22.29 -25.72 -0.75
CA ASN A 553 22.01 -25.50 0.67
C ASN A 553 20.92 -26.44 1.21
N GLY A 554 20.49 -27.46 0.46
CA GLY A 554 19.47 -28.43 0.88
C GLY A 554 18.08 -27.83 1.06
N LEU A 555 17.74 -26.80 0.31
CA LEU A 555 16.46 -26.10 0.39
C LEU A 555 15.53 -26.49 -0.76
N ASP A 556 14.23 -26.45 -0.49
CA ASP A 556 13.20 -26.47 -1.52
C ASP A 556 13.21 -25.14 -2.31
N PRO A 557 13.48 -25.17 -3.65
CA PRO A 557 13.49 -23.96 -4.45
C PRO A 557 12.17 -23.16 -4.42
N PHE A 558 11.04 -23.87 -4.25
CA PHE A 558 9.72 -23.23 -4.15
C PHE A 558 9.54 -22.47 -2.83
N LEU A 559 10.13 -22.96 -1.75
CA LEU A 559 10.16 -22.23 -0.47
C LEU A 559 11.02 -20.96 -0.60
N VAL A 560 12.19 -21.06 -1.25
CA VAL A 560 13.06 -19.90 -1.50
C VAL A 560 12.36 -18.86 -2.34
N ALA A 561 11.71 -19.24 -3.45
CA ALA A 561 10.95 -18.33 -4.30
C ALA A 561 9.81 -17.65 -3.54
N SER A 562 9.13 -18.39 -2.67
CA SER A 562 8.03 -17.88 -1.84
C SER A 562 8.50 -16.86 -0.82
N LEU A 563 9.66 -17.08 -0.23
CA LEU A 563 10.30 -16.13 0.70
C LEU A 563 10.70 -14.86 -0.05
N ILE A 564 11.38 -14.95 -1.20
CA ILE A 564 11.77 -13.79 -2.02
C ILE A 564 10.55 -12.97 -2.45
N ARG A 565 9.47 -13.66 -2.85
CA ARG A 565 8.22 -13.00 -3.21
C ARG A 565 7.62 -12.21 -2.04
N GLN A 566 7.75 -12.71 -0.83
CA GLN A 566 7.27 -12.04 0.39
C GLN A 566 8.19 -10.90 0.83
N GLU A 567 9.51 -11.07 0.72
CA GLU A 567 10.51 -10.10 1.17
C GLU A 567 10.66 -8.90 0.25
N SER A 568 10.72 -9.11 -1.05
CA SER A 568 11.09 -8.07 -2.01
C SER A 568 10.23 -8.04 -3.28
N GLU A 569 9.30 -8.96 -3.46
CA GLU A 569 8.59 -9.15 -4.73
C GLU A 569 9.58 -9.28 -5.92
N PHE A 570 10.70 -9.93 -5.69
CA PHE A 570 11.83 -10.08 -6.63
C PHE A 570 12.53 -8.76 -7.01
N ASN A 571 12.39 -7.71 -6.23
CA ASN A 571 13.14 -6.48 -6.42
C ASN A 571 14.56 -6.62 -5.85
N ALA A 572 15.54 -6.81 -6.74
CA ALA A 572 16.95 -6.90 -6.33
C ALA A 572 17.48 -5.61 -5.69
N GLY A 573 16.91 -4.45 -6.05
CA GLY A 573 17.25 -3.15 -5.48
C GLY A 573 16.54 -2.80 -4.17
N ALA A 574 15.75 -3.71 -3.60
CA ALA A 574 14.97 -3.43 -2.40
C ALA A 574 15.85 -3.15 -1.18
N VAL A 575 15.53 -2.07 -0.47
CA VAL A 575 16.10 -1.72 0.84
C VAL A 575 14.97 -1.37 1.78
N SER A 576 14.84 -2.12 2.89
CA SER A 576 13.79 -1.88 3.87
C SER A 576 14.12 -0.71 4.81
N ARG A 577 13.11 -0.26 5.59
CA ARG A 577 13.32 0.74 6.66
C ARG A 577 14.27 0.24 7.75
N ALA A 578 14.39 -1.07 7.94
CA ALA A 578 15.32 -1.69 8.87
C ALA A 578 16.69 -1.94 8.25
N HIS A 579 16.97 -1.37 7.06
CA HIS A 579 18.21 -1.57 6.31
C HIS A 579 18.50 -3.04 5.99
N ALA A 580 17.48 -3.81 5.59
CA ALA A 580 17.65 -5.11 4.97
C ALA A 580 17.70 -4.94 3.44
N TYR A 581 18.52 -5.75 2.74
CA TYR A 581 18.93 -5.52 1.35
C TYR A 581 18.61 -6.68 0.43
N GLY A 582 18.14 -6.36 -0.76
CA GLY A 582 18.05 -7.25 -1.92
C GLY A 582 16.93 -8.28 -1.86
N LEU A 583 17.03 -9.31 -2.68
CA LEU A 583 15.97 -10.30 -2.92
C LEU A 583 15.44 -10.96 -1.64
N MET A 584 16.35 -11.41 -0.77
CA MET A 584 16.04 -12.13 0.47
C MET A 584 16.15 -11.24 1.72
N GLN A 585 16.23 -9.92 1.55
CA GLN A 585 16.25 -8.90 2.61
C GLN A 585 17.24 -9.21 3.74
N LEU A 586 18.52 -9.33 3.37
CA LEU A 586 19.59 -9.60 4.32
C LEU A 586 20.02 -8.33 5.06
N LEU A 587 20.13 -8.42 6.38
CA LEU A 587 20.77 -7.36 7.16
C LEU A 587 22.27 -7.30 6.87
N PRO A 588 22.91 -6.11 6.84
CA PRO A 588 24.35 -5.98 6.56
C PRO A 588 25.25 -6.80 7.48
N SER A 589 24.89 -6.90 8.76
CA SER A 589 25.64 -7.71 9.73
C SER A 589 25.60 -9.21 9.40
N VAL A 590 24.42 -9.70 8.99
CA VAL A 590 24.23 -11.09 8.56
C VAL A 590 25.01 -11.35 7.27
N GLY A 591 24.83 -10.48 6.27
CA GLY A 591 25.55 -10.56 4.99
C GLY A 591 27.07 -10.60 5.17
N LYS A 592 27.62 -9.71 6.00
CA LYS A 592 29.05 -9.66 6.31
C LYS A 592 29.56 -10.95 7.00
N SER A 593 28.80 -11.45 7.98
CA SER A 593 29.13 -12.71 8.67
C SER A 593 29.16 -13.90 7.73
N LEU A 594 28.14 -14.01 6.85
CA LEU A 594 28.05 -15.10 5.88
C LEU A 594 29.12 -14.99 4.78
N ALA A 595 29.38 -13.79 4.28
CA ALA A 595 30.44 -13.55 3.31
C ALA A 595 31.83 -13.93 3.85
N HIS A 596 32.11 -13.61 5.13
CA HIS A 596 33.35 -14.04 5.80
C HIS A 596 33.44 -15.57 5.88
N LYS A 597 32.35 -16.28 6.26
CA LYS A 597 32.29 -17.74 6.29
C LYS A 597 32.50 -18.39 4.91
N GLN A 598 32.08 -17.67 3.84
CA GLN A 598 32.28 -18.12 2.45
C GLN A 598 33.61 -17.63 1.84
N HIS A 599 34.51 -17.07 2.65
CA HIS A 599 35.81 -16.53 2.22
C HIS A 599 35.72 -15.49 1.08
N MET A 600 34.63 -14.71 1.03
CA MET A 600 34.45 -13.65 0.04
C MET A 600 35.32 -12.45 0.40
N ARG A 601 36.37 -12.22 -0.40
CA ARG A 601 37.29 -11.07 -0.21
C ARG A 601 36.63 -9.78 -0.69
N GLY A 602 36.83 -8.68 0.07
CA GLY A 602 36.36 -7.35 -0.33
C GLY A 602 34.84 -7.17 -0.31
N PHE A 603 34.12 -7.99 0.44
CA PHE A 603 32.67 -7.87 0.56
C PHE A 603 32.26 -6.51 1.18
N ASN A 604 31.29 -5.84 0.54
CA ASN A 604 30.62 -4.65 1.06
C ASN A 604 29.08 -4.78 0.96
N THR A 605 28.38 -3.95 1.72
CA THR A 605 26.90 -4.02 1.82
C THR A 605 26.19 -3.82 0.49
N ALA A 606 26.71 -2.98 -0.41
CA ALA A 606 26.08 -2.72 -1.71
C ALA A 606 26.00 -3.98 -2.59
N GLN A 607 26.90 -4.94 -2.38
CA GLN A 607 26.88 -6.22 -3.10
C GLN A 607 25.64 -7.08 -2.74
N LEU A 608 24.98 -6.81 -1.60
CA LEU A 608 23.69 -7.45 -1.28
C LEU A 608 22.56 -7.07 -2.25
N LEU A 609 22.74 -6.04 -3.07
CA LEU A 609 21.81 -5.70 -4.15
C LEU A 609 22.09 -6.49 -5.44
N SER A 610 23.20 -7.25 -5.50
CA SER A 610 23.44 -8.19 -6.60
C SER A 610 22.57 -9.45 -6.42
N PRO A 611 21.73 -9.84 -7.39
CA PRO A 611 20.92 -11.04 -7.31
C PRO A 611 21.73 -12.30 -6.96
N SER A 612 22.85 -12.51 -7.63
CA SER A 612 23.72 -13.66 -7.43
C SER A 612 24.27 -13.74 -6.00
N ILE A 613 24.83 -12.64 -5.50
CA ILE A 613 25.39 -12.58 -4.14
C ILE A 613 24.28 -12.74 -3.10
N ASN A 614 23.13 -12.08 -3.33
CA ASN A 614 22.00 -12.16 -2.41
C ASN A 614 21.41 -13.56 -2.33
N LEU A 615 21.26 -14.26 -3.46
CA LEU A 615 20.81 -15.64 -3.51
C LEU A 615 21.82 -16.57 -2.83
N GLN A 616 23.12 -16.42 -3.10
CA GLN A 616 24.17 -17.24 -2.48
C GLN A 616 24.14 -17.12 -0.94
N LEU A 617 24.14 -15.90 -0.42
CA LEU A 617 24.17 -15.67 1.03
C LEU A 617 22.82 -15.87 1.69
N GLY A 618 21.73 -15.52 1.02
CA GLY A 618 20.37 -15.61 1.54
C GLY A 618 19.90 -17.07 1.67
N THR A 619 20.18 -17.92 0.70
CA THR A 619 19.86 -19.36 0.80
C THR A 619 20.69 -20.04 1.88
N LEU A 620 21.96 -19.67 2.03
CA LEU A 620 22.80 -20.14 3.13
C LEU A 620 22.23 -19.72 4.49
N ASN A 621 21.79 -18.44 4.61
CA ASN A 621 21.12 -17.97 5.83
C ASN A 621 19.86 -18.77 6.14
N LEU A 622 18.98 -18.94 5.17
CA LEU A 622 17.73 -19.67 5.36
C LEU A 622 17.99 -21.12 5.77
N SER A 623 18.97 -21.80 5.15
CA SER A 623 19.38 -23.16 5.51
C SER A 623 19.85 -23.23 6.97
N GLN A 624 20.69 -22.28 7.40
CA GLN A 624 21.16 -22.24 8.80
C GLN A 624 20.02 -21.96 9.79
N VAL A 625 19.05 -21.09 9.41
CA VAL A 625 17.87 -20.84 10.23
C VAL A 625 17.01 -22.11 10.34
N LEU A 626 16.71 -22.78 9.22
CA LEU A 626 15.96 -24.03 9.21
C LEU A 626 16.62 -25.10 10.07
N ALA A 627 17.94 -25.27 9.94
CA ALA A 627 18.68 -26.25 10.74
C ALA A 627 18.58 -25.98 12.25
N ARG A 628 18.58 -24.73 12.70
CA ARG A 628 18.40 -24.38 14.12
C ARG A 628 17.05 -24.80 14.69
N TYR A 629 16.04 -24.91 13.84
CA TYR A 629 14.67 -25.31 14.22
C TYR A 629 14.32 -26.72 13.73
N GLY A 630 15.32 -27.61 13.55
CA GLY A 630 15.10 -28.98 13.18
C GLY A 630 14.41 -29.20 11.83
N GLY A 631 14.53 -28.24 10.92
CA GLY A 631 13.88 -28.27 9.60
C GLY A 631 12.41 -27.83 9.61
N GLN A 632 11.86 -27.42 10.76
CA GLN A 632 10.46 -26.97 10.84
C GLN A 632 10.32 -25.58 10.24
N ALA A 633 9.67 -25.49 9.09
CA ALA A 633 9.59 -24.27 8.31
C ALA A 633 8.88 -23.13 9.05
N GLU A 634 7.81 -23.42 9.77
CA GLU A 634 7.01 -22.42 10.49
C GLU A 634 7.84 -21.68 11.56
N TYR A 635 8.62 -22.40 12.34
CA TYR A 635 9.53 -21.79 13.33
C TYR A 635 10.63 -20.98 12.65
N ALA A 636 11.22 -21.55 11.59
CA ALA A 636 12.32 -20.92 10.86
C ALA A 636 11.87 -19.62 10.18
N LEU A 637 10.71 -19.60 9.53
CA LEU A 637 10.15 -18.42 8.90
C LEU A 637 9.77 -17.35 9.93
N ALA A 638 9.19 -17.75 11.05
CA ALA A 638 8.92 -16.83 12.15
C ALA A 638 10.22 -16.21 12.68
N ALA A 639 11.31 -16.98 12.82
CA ALA A 639 12.60 -16.48 13.25
C ALA A 639 13.31 -15.63 12.20
N TYR A 640 13.09 -15.91 10.93
CA TYR A 640 13.62 -15.07 9.84
C TYR A 640 13.07 -13.66 9.90
N ASN A 641 11.78 -13.51 10.19
CA ASN A 641 11.09 -12.23 10.28
C ASN A 641 11.26 -11.54 11.65
N ALA A 642 10.95 -12.24 12.75
CA ALA A 642 10.94 -11.66 14.10
C ALA A 642 12.25 -11.79 14.87
N GLY A 643 13.18 -12.63 14.39
CA GLY A 643 14.40 -12.99 15.09
C GLY A 643 14.25 -14.20 16.02
N ASP A 644 15.37 -14.79 16.43
CA ASP A 644 15.39 -16.03 17.21
C ASP A 644 14.80 -15.88 18.64
N VAL A 645 15.03 -14.73 19.29
CA VAL A 645 14.65 -14.56 20.70
C VAL A 645 13.13 -14.62 20.90
N PRO A 646 12.31 -13.85 20.16
CA PRO A 646 10.86 -13.94 20.29
C PRO A 646 10.33 -15.35 19.99
N VAL A 647 10.84 -16.01 18.95
CA VAL A 647 10.35 -17.34 18.54
C VAL A 647 10.64 -18.38 19.60
N ARG A 648 11.83 -18.39 20.20
CA ARG A 648 12.14 -19.29 21.31
C ARG A 648 11.23 -19.04 22.53
N GLN A 649 10.90 -17.78 22.80
CA GLN A 649 9.96 -17.43 23.85
C GLN A 649 8.54 -17.95 23.54
N TRP A 650 8.10 -17.90 22.27
CA TRP A 650 6.80 -18.43 21.87
C TRP A 650 6.78 -19.95 21.93
N MET A 651 7.83 -20.62 21.46
CA MET A 651 7.97 -22.07 21.57
C MET A 651 8.00 -22.54 23.03
N ALA A 652 8.65 -21.80 23.94
CA ALA A 652 8.74 -22.13 25.35
C ALA A 652 7.41 -22.04 26.10
N VAL A 653 6.36 -21.43 25.51
CA VAL A 653 5.00 -21.54 26.04
C VAL A 653 4.58 -22.99 26.12
N GLY A 654 4.98 -23.78 25.13
CA GLY A 654 4.59 -25.19 25.01
C GLY A 654 3.09 -25.33 24.76
N ASP A 655 2.60 -26.55 24.94
CA ASP A 655 1.17 -26.86 24.96
C ASP A 655 0.41 -26.49 23.67
N TYR A 656 1.09 -26.64 22.53
CA TYR A 656 0.46 -26.56 21.22
C TYR A 656 0.08 -27.97 20.76
N LYS A 657 -1.16 -28.18 20.34
CA LYS A 657 -1.63 -29.47 19.81
C LYS A 657 -0.90 -29.85 18.52
N ASP A 658 -0.61 -28.85 17.70
CA ASP A 658 0.10 -28.98 16.44
C ASP A 658 0.77 -27.66 16.02
N ILE A 659 1.46 -27.68 14.88
CA ILE A 659 2.17 -26.51 14.35
C ILE A 659 1.23 -25.39 13.90
N ALA A 660 -0.01 -25.71 13.47
CA ALA A 660 -0.97 -24.71 13.08
C ALA A 660 -1.41 -23.86 14.29
N GLU A 661 -1.55 -24.49 15.47
CA GLU A 661 -1.85 -23.79 16.72
C GLU A 661 -0.71 -22.86 17.14
N PHE A 662 0.55 -23.26 16.93
CA PHE A 662 1.68 -22.35 17.13
C PHE A 662 1.60 -21.14 16.20
N VAL A 663 1.38 -21.36 14.90
CA VAL A 663 1.32 -20.28 13.90
C VAL A 663 0.25 -19.26 14.26
N GLU A 664 -0.97 -19.72 14.61
CA GLU A 664 -2.04 -18.80 15.01
C GLU A 664 -1.75 -18.08 16.34
N SER A 665 -0.99 -18.71 17.21
CA SER A 665 -0.59 -18.15 18.52
C SER A 665 0.55 -17.12 18.43
N ILE A 666 1.18 -16.93 17.26
CA ILE A 666 2.21 -15.91 17.09
C ILE A 666 1.60 -14.53 17.42
N PRO A 667 2.08 -13.82 18.45
CA PRO A 667 1.45 -12.60 18.91
C PRO A 667 1.70 -11.40 17.97
N TYR A 668 2.80 -11.44 17.21
CA TYR A 668 3.10 -10.42 16.20
C TYR A 668 2.33 -10.71 14.93
N THR A 669 1.32 -9.88 14.63
CA THR A 669 0.45 -10.05 13.46
C THR A 669 1.27 -10.12 12.16
N GLU A 670 2.25 -9.21 11.99
CA GLU A 670 3.14 -9.21 10.82
C GLU A 670 3.85 -10.55 10.64
N THR A 671 4.43 -11.11 11.71
CA THR A 671 5.16 -12.38 11.64
C THR A 671 4.23 -13.56 11.37
N ARG A 672 3.04 -13.57 11.97
CA ARG A 672 2.04 -14.61 11.72
C ARG A 672 1.60 -14.62 10.26
N GLU A 673 1.24 -13.45 9.73
CA GLU A 673 0.85 -13.29 8.31
C GLU A 673 2.00 -13.61 7.35
N TYR A 674 3.23 -13.27 7.70
CA TYR A 674 4.44 -13.61 6.95
C TYR A 674 4.61 -15.12 6.80
N VAL A 675 4.53 -15.86 7.89
CA VAL A 675 4.63 -17.34 7.87
C VAL A 675 3.52 -17.94 7.02
N GLN A 676 2.28 -17.54 7.25
CA GLN A 676 1.12 -18.01 6.48
C GLN A 676 1.23 -17.71 4.98
N ALA A 677 1.69 -16.50 4.64
CA ALA A 677 1.85 -16.07 3.25
C ALA A 677 2.91 -16.88 2.51
N ILE A 678 4.06 -17.13 3.12
CA ILE A 678 5.15 -17.90 2.48
C ILE A 678 4.73 -19.35 2.26
N LEU A 679 4.13 -19.99 3.26
CA LEU A 679 3.67 -21.38 3.14
C LEU A 679 2.59 -21.52 2.08
N ARG A 680 1.64 -20.59 2.02
CA ARG A 680 0.65 -20.51 0.95
C ARG A 680 1.29 -20.29 -0.43
N ASN A 681 2.20 -19.35 -0.56
CA ASN A 681 2.89 -19.08 -1.83
C ASN A 681 3.69 -20.28 -2.32
N ARG A 682 4.29 -21.07 -1.40
CA ARG A 682 5.00 -22.31 -1.74
C ARG A 682 4.09 -23.30 -2.46
N ILE A 683 2.84 -23.43 -2.02
CA ILE A 683 1.85 -24.31 -2.66
C ILE A 683 1.58 -23.84 -4.10
N PHE A 684 1.43 -22.53 -4.32
CA PHE A 684 1.28 -21.97 -5.67
C PHE A 684 2.47 -22.30 -6.57
N TYR A 685 3.69 -22.06 -6.11
CA TYR A 685 4.88 -22.38 -6.89
C TYR A 685 4.97 -23.86 -7.20
N GLN A 686 4.65 -24.74 -6.25
CA GLN A 686 4.62 -26.19 -6.46
C GLN A 686 3.54 -26.61 -7.46
N SER A 687 2.35 -26.01 -7.41
CA SER A 687 1.26 -26.32 -8.32
C SER A 687 1.52 -25.83 -9.73
N LEU A 688 2.12 -24.65 -9.88
CA LEU A 688 2.41 -24.05 -11.20
C LEU A 688 3.63 -24.67 -11.87
N TYR A 689 4.66 -25.04 -11.10
CA TYR A 689 5.99 -25.32 -11.64
C TYR A 689 6.58 -26.65 -11.15
N GLY A 690 5.92 -27.33 -10.24
CA GLY A 690 6.30 -28.69 -9.85
C GLY A 690 6.10 -29.66 -11.01
N LYS A 691 6.94 -30.68 -11.13
CA LYS A 691 6.71 -31.76 -12.10
C LYS A 691 5.35 -32.38 -11.79
N LYS A 692 4.43 -32.38 -12.74
CA LYS A 692 3.23 -33.22 -12.64
C LYS A 692 3.75 -34.66 -12.55
N ARG A 693 3.60 -35.31 -11.35
CA ARG A 693 3.88 -36.72 -11.15
C ARG A 693 2.84 -37.58 -11.85
#